data_45af0e48ff1823070a73bea4b5d44245
#
_entry.id   45af0e48ff1823070a73bea4b5d44245
#
_cell.length_a   1.000
_cell.length_b   1.000
_cell.length_c   1.000
_cell.angle_alpha   90.00
_cell.angle_beta   90.00
_cell.angle_gamma   90.00
#
_symmetry.space_group_name_H-M   'P 1'
#
loop_
_entity.id
_entity.type
_entity.pdbx_description
1 polymer ?
#
loop_
_entity_poly.entity_id
_entity_poly.type
_entity_poly.pdbx_seq_one_letter_code
_entity_poly.pdbx_strand_id
1 'polypeptide(L)'
;MIPALSVEDLTVKYRNGPGPVTAVREVSLEIQPGEVHGLVGESGSGKTTLALAVMRHLPEQAVITSGSIRVDGQELIGLSPERLRPIWGSQIAMVPQDPLSALNPTLRIGKQLSERFEALSRSDARDKAIELLEMVQIADPARVARSYPHQISGGMQQRVMIAMALSAEPKLLILDEPTTGLDSTTEAVVLDLIRELMRARQTATLYVSHSLGVIAQFADRLTVLYASELVEHGSKMDLFENPLHPYTCGLLDSVPRLGENKREIQLRSIEGRIPSLEDLPSACVFAPRCPVVIDICQETRPALEGAGATRQVRCYRWEETRAGEIDPRQPPAPPPLERPTIAETALQIENLEVRYDQPRSLAEWLRRSPRQSVRAVDNVRLTIRKGETLGLVGESGSGKTSLAQAVVGLVDSARGRVELFGAELPTQIKHRDRETLSRLQMVMQNPDEALNPYLTVGQSLSRPLALLRGIHSEEEVRRLLEGVRLPPEYADRYPAQLSAGEKQRVAIARAFAAMPGLVLLDEPVSSLDVSVQASILNLLNRLQTEHGTSLLFISHDISVVGYLSETVGVLYLGQLMELAPSENLFDPPYHPYTEALLSAIPLLDPKATQERVRLRGGIPSSLEPPSGCPFHTRCPRFIGDICIEQTPPWQEDKTGKRIFCHIPVSDLRREQGQVFAMRKRE
;
A
#
# COMPACT_ATOMS: atom_id res chain seq x y z
N MET A 1 29.22 23.05 -5.41
CA MET A 1 29.23 21.72 -6.10
C MET A 1 28.16 21.80 -7.18
N ILE A 2 28.36 21.10 -8.30
CA ILE A 2 27.34 20.99 -9.34
C ILE A 2 26.28 20.00 -8.83
N PRO A 3 24.97 20.35 -8.81
CA PRO A 3 23.91 19.43 -8.43
C PRO A 3 23.88 18.21 -9.36
N ALA A 4 23.55 17.04 -8.84
CA ALA A 4 23.34 15.84 -9.66
C ALA A 4 22.07 15.99 -10.53
N LEU A 5 21.04 16.68 -10.03
CA LEU A 5 19.86 17.10 -10.76
C LEU A 5 19.53 18.55 -10.42
N SER A 6 19.28 19.38 -11.45
CA SER A 6 18.66 20.70 -11.33
C SER A 6 17.46 20.78 -12.27
N VAL A 7 16.31 21.11 -11.74
CA VAL A 7 15.07 21.39 -12.47
C VAL A 7 14.68 22.81 -12.16
N GLU A 8 14.47 23.66 -13.19
CA GLU A 8 14.14 25.07 -13.04
C GLU A 8 12.85 25.38 -13.80
N ASP A 9 11.84 25.89 -13.10
CA ASP A 9 10.54 26.37 -13.62
C ASP A 9 9.87 25.44 -14.63
N LEU A 10 9.98 24.13 -14.38
CA LEU A 10 9.51 23.10 -15.28
C LEU A 10 7.99 23.07 -15.36
N THR A 11 7.47 23.16 -16.61
CA THR A 11 6.04 23.00 -16.89
C THR A 11 5.84 21.91 -17.94
N VAL A 12 4.98 20.92 -17.59
CA VAL A 12 4.60 19.81 -18.47
C VAL A 12 3.10 19.81 -18.68
N LYS A 13 2.67 19.70 -19.95
CA LYS A 13 1.26 19.64 -20.34
C LYS A 13 0.97 18.41 -21.18
N TYR A 14 -0.18 17.79 -20.95
CA TYR A 14 -0.75 16.73 -21.79
C TYR A 14 -1.73 17.32 -22.79
N ARG A 15 -1.73 16.82 -24.02
CA ARG A 15 -2.66 17.18 -25.08
C ARG A 15 -3.77 16.13 -25.20
N ASN A 16 -4.55 15.95 -24.13
CA ASN A 16 -5.64 14.97 -24.09
C ASN A 16 -6.98 15.71 -23.96
N GLY A 17 -7.95 15.42 -24.85
CA GLY A 17 -9.29 15.97 -24.75
C GLY A 17 -9.47 17.39 -25.30
N PRO A 18 -10.47 18.15 -24.84
CA PRO A 18 -10.82 19.46 -25.38
C PRO A 18 -9.84 20.59 -25.02
N GLY A 19 -8.91 20.36 -24.10
CA GLY A 19 -7.89 21.34 -23.69
C GLY A 19 -6.61 20.70 -23.16
N PRO A 20 -5.52 21.48 -23.05
CA PRO A 20 -4.27 20.97 -22.48
C PRO A 20 -4.38 20.83 -20.96
N VAL A 21 -4.02 19.66 -20.45
CA VAL A 21 -3.98 19.34 -19.00
C VAL A 21 -2.59 19.66 -18.46
N THR A 22 -2.48 20.55 -17.47
CA THR A 22 -1.19 20.90 -16.86
C THR A 22 -0.88 19.89 -15.74
N ALA A 23 0.10 19.02 -15.96
CA ALA A 23 0.49 17.97 -15.01
C ALA A 23 1.67 18.38 -14.11
N VAL A 24 2.51 19.32 -14.52
CA VAL A 24 3.57 19.93 -13.72
C VAL A 24 3.56 21.42 -14.04
N ARG A 25 3.52 22.28 -13.01
CA ARG A 25 3.40 23.74 -13.15
C ARG A 25 4.50 24.46 -12.38
N GLU A 26 5.49 25.01 -13.12
CA GLU A 26 6.56 25.84 -12.56
C GLU A 26 7.25 25.19 -11.35
N VAL A 27 7.68 23.93 -11.51
CA VAL A 27 8.36 23.18 -10.45
C VAL A 27 9.87 23.38 -10.58
N SER A 28 10.50 23.81 -9.48
CA SER A 28 11.96 23.93 -9.35
C SER A 28 12.45 23.08 -8.18
N LEU A 29 13.49 22.27 -8.38
CA LEU A 29 14.14 21.47 -7.34
C LEU A 29 15.58 21.14 -7.72
N GLU A 30 16.42 20.91 -6.70
CA GLU A 30 17.79 20.45 -6.85
C GLU A 30 18.07 19.26 -5.97
N ILE A 31 18.87 18.31 -6.49
CA ILE A 31 19.35 17.13 -5.76
C ILE A 31 20.87 17.15 -5.81
N GLN A 32 21.51 17.06 -4.63
CA GLN A 32 22.95 17.03 -4.53
C GLN A 32 23.49 15.60 -4.75
N PRO A 33 24.76 15.43 -5.15
CA PRO A 33 25.38 14.10 -5.22
C PRO A 33 25.27 13.34 -3.90
N GLY A 34 24.79 12.09 -3.95
CA GLY A 34 24.56 11.24 -2.77
C GLY A 34 23.31 11.57 -1.93
N GLU A 35 22.57 12.63 -2.28
CA GLU A 35 21.32 13.00 -1.60
C GLU A 35 20.16 12.11 -2.03
N VAL A 36 19.32 11.75 -1.08
CA VAL A 36 18.02 11.12 -1.31
C VAL A 36 16.92 12.17 -1.17
N HIS A 37 16.30 12.50 -2.29
CA HIS A 37 15.23 13.48 -2.36
C HIS A 37 13.87 12.82 -2.50
N GLY A 38 13.01 12.96 -1.49
CA GLY A 38 11.65 12.44 -1.49
C GLY A 38 10.70 13.34 -2.30
N LEU A 39 9.82 12.72 -3.08
CA LEU A 39 8.73 13.40 -3.80
C LEU A 39 7.40 12.78 -3.39
N VAL A 40 6.58 13.55 -2.68
CA VAL A 40 5.31 13.08 -2.10
C VAL A 40 4.11 13.93 -2.57
N GLY A 41 2.92 13.37 -2.45
CA GLY A 41 1.65 14.01 -2.82
C GLY A 41 0.59 12.98 -3.18
N GLU A 42 -0.66 13.41 -3.30
CA GLU A 42 -1.78 12.55 -3.73
C GLU A 42 -1.62 12.10 -5.20
N SER A 43 -2.33 11.04 -5.58
CA SER A 43 -2.38 10.56 -6.98
C SER A 43 -2.86 11.68 -7.92
N GLY A 44 -2.25 11.78 -9.10
CA GLY A 44 -2.52 12.87 -10.02
C GLY A 44 -1.85 14.21 -9.67
N SER A 45 -1.04 14.32 -8.60
CA SER A 45 -0.30 15.58 -8.29
C SER A 45 0.87 15.88 -9.22
N GLY A 46 1.22 14.98 -10.15
CA GLY A 46 2.27 15.19 -11.15
C GLY A 46 3.62 14.50 -10.86
N LYS A 47 3.74 13.69 -9.79
CA LYS A 47 4.98 13.02 -9.36
C LYS A 47 5.64 12.18 -10.47
N THR A 48 4.92 11.20 -10.99
CA THR A 48 5.40 10.33 -12.10
C THR A 48 5.67 11.13 -13.35
N THR A 49 4.85 12.17 -13.65
CA THR A 49 5.10 13.05 -14.79
C THR A 49 6.41 13.82 -14.65
N LEU A 50 6.72 14.31 -13.44
CA LEU A 50 8.01 14.96 -13.16
C LEU A 50 9.17 13.97 -13.31
N ALA A 51 9.05 12.75 -12.77
CA ALA A 51 10.05 11.70 -12.92
C ALA A 51 10.31 11.34 -14.40
N LEU A 52 9.25 11.15 -15.19
CA LEU A 52 9.35 10.88 -16.63
C LEU A 52 9.89 12.09 -17.43
N ALA A 53 9.59 13.32 -17.00
CA ALA A 53 10.16 14.53 -17.62
C ALA A 53 11.66 14.60 -17.40
N VAL A 54 12.16 14.31 -16.20
CA VAL A 54 13.60 14.21 -15.89
C VAL A 54 14.27 13.12 -16.73
N MET A 55 13.62 11.97 -16.92
CA MET A 55 14.08 10.92 -17.83
C MET A 55 14.01 11.32 -19.32
N ARG A 56 13.33 12.43 -19.66
CA ARG A 56 13.01 12.77 -21.06
C ARG A 56 12.26 11.65 -21.78
N HIS A 57 11.47 10.88 -21.03
CA HIS A 57 10.69 9.72 -21.50
C HIS A 57 9.18 9.93 -21.29
N LEU A 58 8.71 11.13 -21.62
CA LEU A 58 7.29 11.46 -21.60
C LEU A 58 6.54 10.76 -22.75
N PRO A 59 5.27 10.37 -22.55
CA PRO A 59 4.43 9.85 -23.63
C PRO A 59 4.20 10.91 -24.70
N GLU A 60 3.86 10.49 -25.94
CA GLU A 60 3.71 11.38 -27.09
C GLU A 60 2.73 12.55 -26.88
N GLN A 61 1.72 12.33 -26.03
CA GLN A 61 0.73 13.36 -25.71
C GLN A 61 1.26 14.41 -24.72
N ALA A 62 2.41 14.18 -24.07
CA ALA A 62 2.97 15.09 -23.07
C ALA A 62 4.11 15.93 -23.67
N VAL A 63 4.11 17.22 -23.33
CA VAL A 63 5.10 18.20 -23.85
C VAL A 63 5.61 19.05 -22.69
N ILE A 64 6.93 19.23 -22.62
CA ILE A 64 7.56 20.26 -21.80
C ILE A 64 7.36 21.61 -22.52
N THR A 65 6.65 22.53 -21.86
CA THR A 65 6.32 23.83 -22.42
C THR A 65 7.28 24.94 -21.96
N SER A 66 7.90 24.79 -20.80
CA SER A 66 8.90 25.73 -20.27
C SER A 66 9.79 25.05 -19.23
N GLY A 67 10.88 25.72 -18.85
CA GLY A 67 11.83 25.30 -17.83
C GLY A 67 13.10 24.66 -18.38
N SER A 68 13.98 24.21 -17.49
CA SER A 68 15.20 23.47 -17.82
C SER A 68 15.37 22.24 -16.93
N ILE A 69 16.06 21.22 -17.44
CA ILE A 69 16.42 19.98 -16.72
C ILE A 69 17.89 19.70 -16.98
N ARG A 70 18.71 19.78 -15.92
CA ARG A 70 20.15 19.49 -16.01
C ARG A 70 20.51 18.32 -15.11
N VAL A 71 21.28 17.39 -15.66
CA VAL A 71 21.89 16.29 -14.89
C VAL A 71 23.42 16.43 -14.96
N ASP A 72 24.04 16.50 -13.81
CA ASP A 72 25.49 16.76 -13.70
C ASP A 72 25.94 17.99 -14.52
N GLY A 73 25.11 19.03 -14.51
CA GLY A 73 25.32 20.27 -15.27
C GLY A 73 24.95 20.23 -16.77
N GLN A 74 24.65 19.06 -17.33
CA GLN A 74 24.28 18.90 -18.73
C GLN A 74 22.78 19.15 -18.92
N GLU A 75 22.43 20.10 -19.80
CA GLU A 75 21.03 20.36 -20.18
C GLU A 75 20.47 19.20 -21.03
N LEU A 76 19.29 18.70 -20.65
CA LEU A 76 18.61 17.60 -21.35
C LEU A 76 17.49 18.05 -22.29
N ILE A 77 16.92 19.25 -22.07
CA ILE A 77 15.87 19.79 -22.95
C ILE A 77 16.48 20.16 -24.30
N GLY A 78 15.83 19.73 -25.39
CA GLY A 78 16.33 19.95 -26.74
C GLY A 78 17.32 18.93 -27.26
N LEU A 79 17.76 17.95 -26.45
CA LEU A 79 18.57 16.85 -26.98
C LEU A 79 17.73 15.91 -27.84
N SER A 80 18.35 15.46 -28.96
CA SER A 80 17.76 14.44 -29.83
C SER A 80 17.77 13.05 -29.14
N PRO A 81 16.90 12.12 -29.55
CA PRO A 81 16.88 10.76 -29.01
C PRO A 81 18.24 10.03 -29.07
N GLU A 82 19.03 10.29 -30.14
CA GLU A 82 20.37 9.69 -30.27
C GLU A 82 21.34 10.22 -29.21
N ARG A 83 21.19 11.48 -28.78
CA ARG A 83 22.03 12.09 -27.72
C ARG A 83 21.54 11.70 -26.32
N LEU A 84 20.26 11.35 -26.14
CA LEU A 84 19.71 10.88 -24.88
C LEU A 84 20.08 9.42 -24.59
N ARG A 85 20.16 8.55 -25.62
CA ARG A 85 20.48 7.12 -25.44
C ARG A 85 21.73 6.84 -24.60
N PRO A 86 22.89 7.49 -24.81
CA PRO A 86 24.07 7.26 -23.97
C PRO A 86 23.93 7.80 -22.53
N ILE A 87 23.00 8.74 -22.29
CA ILE A 87 22.73 9.28 -20.96
C ILE A 87 21.87 8.28 -20.15
N TRP A 88 20.92 7.62 -20.83
CA TRP A 88 20.10 6.59 -20.20
C TRP A 88 20.95 5.38 -19.81
N GLY A 89 20.77 4.95 -18.55
CA GLY A 89 21.53 3.88 -17.96
C GLY A 89 22.92 4.26 -17.45
N SER A 90 23.64 5.21 -18.07
CA SER A 90 24.99 5.62 -17.63
C SER A 90 24.98 6.83 -16.68
N GLN A 91 24.10 7.81 -16.91
CA GLN A 91 23.96 8.98 -16.04
C GLN A 91 22.66 8.96 -15.26
N ILE A 92 21.56 8.55 -15.91
CA ILE A 92 20.22 8.48 -15.32
C ILE A 92 19.68 7.07 -15.49
N ALA A 93 19.16 6.48 -14.41
CA ALA A 93 18.41 5.24 -14.44
C ALA A 93 17.10 5.39 -13.69
N MET A 94 16.09 4.59 -14.06
CA MET A 94 14.78 4.61 -13.43
C MET A 94 14.33 3.19 -13.08
N VAL A 95 13.75 3.04 -11.90
CA VAL A 95 12.96 1.88 -11.49
C VAL A 95 11.50 2.32 -11.50
N PRO A 96 10.67 1.85 -12.44
CA PRO A 96 9.27 2.22 -12.55
C PRO A 96 8.41 1.50 -11.51
N GLN A 97 7.18 1.96 -11.33
CA GLN A 97 6.21 1.44 -10.37
C GLN A 97 5.84 -0.02 -10.62
N ASP A 98 5.63 -0.41 -11.89
CA ASP A 98 5.28 -1.79 -12.26
C ASP A 98 6.45 -2.52 -12.92
N PRO A 99 7.07 -3.51 -12.24
CA PRO A 99 8.16 -4.29 -12.81
C PRO A 99 7.77 -5.08 -14.07
N LEU A 100 6.52 -5.54 -14.18
CA LEU A 100 6.07 -6.33 -15.32
C LEU A 100 5.95 -5.49 -16.61
N SER A 101 5.68 -4.21 -16.49
CA SER A 101 5.65 -3.29 -17.64
C SER A 101 7.04 -3.02 -18.20
N ALA A 102 8.08 -3.15 -17.39
CA ALA A 102 9.47 -2.86 -17.77
C ALA A 102 10.28 -4.10 -18.12
N LEU A 103 9.95 -5.27 -17.57
CA LEU A 103 10.60 -6.53 -17.92
C LEU A 103 9.93 -7.16 -19.16
N ASN A 104 10.73 -7.56 -20.13
CA ASN A 104 10.21 -8.27 -21.31
C ASN A 104 9.77 -9.68 -20.92
N PRO A 105 8.46 -10.03 -20.99
CA PRO A 105 7.93 -11.31 -20.55
C PRO A 105 8.42 -12.50 -21.40
N THR A 106 8.91 -12.25 -22.61
CA THR A 106 9.37 -13.30 -23.55
C THR A 106 10.85 -13.62 -23.42
N LEU A 107 11.60 -12.81 -22.66
CA LEU A 107 13.03 -12.97 -22.43
C LEU A 107 13.32 -13.46 -21.02
N ARG A 108 14.34 -14.33 -20.90
CA ARG A 108 14.84 -14.76 -19.58
C ARG A 108 15.54 -13.61 -18.86
N ILE A 109 15.44 -13.58 -17.54
CA ILE A 109 16.03 -12.53 -16.69
C ILE A 109 17.52 -12.34 -16.97
N GLY A 110 18.30 -13.43 -17.00
CA GLY A 110 19.73 -13.35 -17.26
C GLY A 110 20.09 -12.76 -18.63
N LYS A 111 19.22 -12.98 -19.64
CA LYS A 111 19.42 -12.35 -20.96
C LYS A 111 19.22 -10.84 -20.88
N GLN A 112 18.15 -10.37 -20.23
CA GLN A 112 17.87 -8.95 -20.08
C GLN A 112 18.97 -8.21 -19.30
N LEU A 113 19.47 -8.82 -18.21
CA LEU A 113 20.60 -8.28 -17.46
C LEU A 113 21.90 -8.26 -18.27
N SER A 114 22.17 -9.29 -19.10
CA SER A 114 23.39 -9.39 -19.90
C SER A 114 23.44 -8.46 -21.11
N GLU A 115 22.28 -7.96 -21.59
CA GLU A 115 22.22 -6.96 -22.69
C GLU A 115 23.03 -5.68 -22.39
N ARG A 116 23.18 -5.35 -21.09
CA ARG A 116 24.04 -4.24 -20.66
C ARG A 116 25.53 -4.46 -20.98
N PHE A 117 25.97 -5.70 -21.10
CA PHE A 117 27.35 -6.13 -21.22
C PHE A 117 27.68 -6.68 -22.62
N GLU A 118 27.04 -6.14 -23.67
CA GLU A 118 27.21 -6.61 -25.05
C GLU A 118 28.66 -6.56 -25.55
N ALA A 119 29.51 -5.68 -24.98
CA ALA A 119 30.94 -5.59 -25.29
C ALA A 119 31.76 -6.75 -24.71
N LEU A 120 31.24 -7.53 -23.77
CA LEU A 120 31.88 -8.68 -23.16
C LEU A 120 31.59 -9.98 -23.94
N SER A 121 32.38 -11.03 -23.67
CA SER A 121 32.03 -12.37 -24.15
C SER A 121 30.70 -12.83 -23.55
N ARG A 122 30.02 -13.78 -24.22
CA ARG A 122 28.73 -14.31 -23.72
C ARG A 122 28.85 -14.96 -22.34
N SER A 123 29.99 -15.58 -22.02
CA SER A 123 30.26 -16.15 -20.67
C SER A 123 30.38 -15.04 -19.66
N ASP A 124 31.23 -14.05 -19.90
CA ASP A 124 31.51 -12.95 -18.95
C ASP A 124 30.26 -12.09 -18.71
N ALA A 125 29.46 -11.82 -19.77
CA ALA A 125 28.19 -11.11 -19.63
C ALA A 125 27.18 -11.89 -18.77
N ARG A 126 27.18 -13.25 -18.87
CA ARG A 126 26.33 -14.09 -18.03
C ARG A 126 26.79 -14.10 -16.57
N ASP A 127 28.10 -14.17 -16.35
CA ASP A 127 28.67 -14.15 -15.00
C ASP A 127 28.39 -12.80 -14.33
N LYS A 128 28.52 -11.69 -15.07
CA LYS A 128 28.09 -10.36 -14.60
C LYS A 128 26.61 -10.28 -14.28
N ALA A 129 25.73 -10.90 -15.06
CA ALA A 129 24.31 -10.97 -14.75
C ALA A 129 24.04 -11.73 -13.45
N ILE A 130 24.81 -12.78 -13.14
CA ILE A 130 24.72 -13.52 -11.88
C ILE A 130 25.22 -12.66 -10.72
N GLU A 131 26.37 -11.98 -10.87
CA GLU A 131 26.89 -11.03 -9.87
C GLU A 131 25.87 -9.94 -9.51
N LEU A 132 25.15 -9.39 -10.52
CA LEU A 132 24.09 -8.40 -10.29
C LEU A 132 22.91 -8.99 -9.48
N LEU A 133 22.53 -10.25 -9.74
CA LEU A 133 21.49 -10.92 -8.97
C LEU A 133 21.95 -11.24 -7.53
N GLU A 134 23.21 -11.55 -7.32
CA GLU A 134 23.81 -11.71 -5.99
C GLU A 134 23.85 -10.37 -5.23
N MET A 135 24.23 -9.28 -5.90
CA MET A 135 24.24 -7.93 -5.33
C MET A 135 22.87 -7.53 -4.76
N VAL A 136 21.79 -7.92 -5.43
CA VAL A 136 20.43 -7.68 -4.93
C VAL A 136 19.88 -8.82 -4.07
N GLN A 137 20.76 -9.64 -3.50
CA GLN A 137 20.45 -10.68 -2.51
C GLN A 137 19.39 -11.70 -2.98
N ILE A 138 19.42 -12.12 -4.24
CA ILE A 138 18.58 -13.22 -4.75
C ILE A 138 19.20 -14.56 -4.33
N ALA A 139 18.41 -15.40 -3.66
CA ALA A 139 18.90 -16.63 -3.02
C ALA A 139 19.44 -17.70 -4.00
N ASP A 140 18.91 -17.75 -5.23
CA ASP A 140 19.39 -18.69 -6.29
C ASP A 140 19.53 -17.92 -7.61
N PRO A 141 20.63 -17.15 -7.76
CA PRO A 141 20.86 -16.29 -8.91
C PRO A 141 20.89 -17.06 -10.23
N ALA A 142 21.50 -18.26 -10.22
CA ALA A 142 21.64 -19.08 -11.41
C ALA A 142 20.29 -19.63 -11.92
N ARG A 143 19.37 -19.98 -11.02
CA ARG A 143 18.01 -20.39 -11.36
C ARG A 143 17.21 -19.19 -11.88
N VAL A 144 17.25 -18.07 -11.17
CA VAL A 144 16.52 -16.84 -11.53
C VAL A 144 16.99 -16.30 -12.87
N ALA A 145 18.28 -16.31 -13.17
CA ALA A 145 18.81 -15.93 -14.49
C ALA A 145 18.21 -16.76 -15.65
N ARG A 146 17.84 -18.01 -15.38
CA ARG A 146 17.21 -18.91 -16.39
C ARG A 146 15.68 -18.79 -16.42
N SER A 147 15.07 -18.14 -15.45
CA SER A 147 13.63 -17.96 -15.34
C SER A 147 13.13 -16.81 -16.23
N TYR A 148 11.84 -16.85 -16.56
CA TYR A 148 11.12 -15.71 -17.15
C TYR A 148 10.51 -14.84 -16.05
N PRO A 149 10.18 -13.56 -16.34
CA PRO A 149 9.60 -12.65 -15.36
C PRO A 149 8.40 -13.24 -14.60
N HIS A 150 7.45 -13.84 -15.29
CA HIS A 150 6.25 -14.45 -14.71
C HIS A 150 6.50 -15.67 -13.82
N GLN A 151 7.72 -16.21 -13.78
CA GLN A 151 8.10 -17.39 -12.98
C GLN A 151 8.75 -17.03 -11.63
N ILE A 152 8.90 -15.73 -11.34
CA ILE A 152 9.49 -15.21 -10.10
C ILE A 152 8.50 -14.30 -9.37
N SER A 153 8.64 -14.19 -8.04
CA SER A 153 7.76 -13.35 -7.22
C SER A 153 7.93 -11.86 -7.51
N GLY A 154 6.91 -11.04 -7.19
CA GLY A 154 6.97 -9.59 -7.38
C GLY A 154 8.18 -8.94 -6.70
N GLY A 155 8.51 -9.34 -5.47
CA GLY A 155 9.72 -8.86 -4.79
C GLY A 155 11.02 -9.26 -5.48
N MET A 156 11.07 -10.43 -6.14
CA MET A 156 12.23 -10.81 -6.97
C MET A 156 12.28 -9.98 -8.26
N GLN A 157 11.13 -9.75 -8.91
CA GLN A 157 11.05 -8.88 -10.11
C GLN A 157 11.55 -7.47 -9.79
N GLN A 158 11.14 -6.93 -8.65
CA GLN A 158 11.57 -5.61 -8.19
C GLN A 158 13.08 -5.54 -7.95
N ARG A 159 13.66 -6.56 -7.28
CA ARG A 159 15.12 -6.65 -7.10
C ARG A 159 15.86 -6.76 -8.43
N VAL A 160 15.33 -7.50 -9.39
CA VAL A 160 15.90 -7.58 -10.76
C VAL A 160 15.89 -6.19 -11.41
N MET A 161 14.80 -5.43 -11.30
CA MET A 161 14.71 -4.07 -11.83
C MET A 161 15.73 -3.13 -11.18
N ILE A 162 15.91 -3.24 -9.87
CA ILE A 162 16.92 -2.47 -9.13
C ILE A 162 18.33 -2.86 -9.61
N ALA A 163 18.60 -4.16 -9.79
CA ALA A 163 19.88 -4.64 -10.33
C ALA A 163 20.14 -4.07 -11.73
N MET A 164 19.13 -4.08 -12.61
CA MET A 164 19.22 -3.48 -13.97
C MET A 164 19.52 -1.99 -13.90
N ALA A 165 18.79 -1.24 -13.09
CA ALA A 165 18.97 0.21 -12.96
C ALA A 165 20.37 0.58 -12.43
N LEU A 166 20.88 -0.18 -11.47
CA LEU A 166 22.19 0.07 -10.84
C LEU A 166 23.38 -0.53 -11.59
N SER A 167 23.15 -1.40 -12.59
CA SER A 167 24.22 -2.07 -13.36
C SER A 167 25.15 -1.10 -14.07
N ALA A 168 24.69 0.11 -14.35
CA ALA A 168 25.41 1.16 -15.05
C ALA A 168 26.04 2.22 -14.14
N GLU A 169 25.89 2.08 -12.82
CA GLU A 169 26.37 3.04 -11.82
C GLU A 169 25.92 4.49 -12.12
N PRO A 170 24.60 4.72 -12.25
CA PRO A 170 24.09 6.02 -12.64
C PRO A 170 24.38 7.10 -11.59
N LYS A 171 24.57 8.36 -12.04
CA LYS A 171 24.71 9.52 -11.16
C LYS A 171 23.39 9.88 -10.48
N LEU A 172 22.28 9.71 -11.20
CA LEU A 172 20.91 9.94 -10.75
C LEU A 172 20.09 8.67 -10.90
N LEU A 173 19.53 8.17 -9.79
CA LEU A 173 18.56 7.08 -9.77
C LEU A 173 17.17 7.64 -9.48
N ILE A 174 16.21 7.34 -10.32
CA ILE A 174 14.80 7.67 -10.11
C ILE A 174 14.09 6.40 -9.67
N LEU A 175 13.42 6.46 -8.52
CA LEU A 175 12.62 5.37 -7.97
C LEU A 175 11.16 5.83 -7.94
N ASP A 176 10.34 5.31 -8.84
CA ASP A 176 8.91 5.66 -8.90
C ASP A 176 8.09 4.57 -8.22
N GLU A 177 7.75 4.80 -6.94
CA GLU A 177 7.01 3.88 -6.09
C GLU A 177 7.57 2.43 -6.10
N PRO A 178 8.87 2.23 -5.83
CA PRO A 178 9.54 0.95 -6.07
C PRO A 178 9.08 -0.19 -5.17
N THR A 179 8.25 0.06 -4.18
CA THR A 179 7.79 -0.95 -3.20
C THR A 179 6.28 -1.16 -3.23
N THR A 180 5.56 -0.45 -4.09
CA THR A 180 4.10 -0.60 -4.22
C THR A 180 3.73 -2.04 -4.60
N GLY A 181 2.74 -2.61 -3.89
CA GLY A 181 2.29 -3.99 -4.09
C GLY A 181 3.17 -5.07 -3.43
N LEU A 182 4.22 -4.68 -2.70
CA LEU A 182 4.99 -5.59 -1.86
C LEU A 182 4.37 -5.66 -0.45
N ASP A 183 4.47 -6.83 0.18
CA ASP A 183 4.17 -6.94 1.61
C ASP A 183 5.25 -6.26 2.46
N SER A 184 4.91 -5.87 3.70
CA SER A 184 5.75 -5.06 4.58
C SER A 184 7.15 -5.66 4.84
N THR A 185 7.28 -6.98 4.93
CA THR A 185 8.58 -7.64 5.16
C THR A 185 9.45 -7.60 3.90
N THR A 186 8.87 -7.85 2.74
CA THR A 186 9.56 -7.75 1.44
C THR A 186 9.93 -6.30 1.13
N GLU A 187 9.02 -5.35 1.39
CA GLU A 187 9.27 -3.91 1.27
C GLU A 187 10.50 -3.50 2.10
N ALA A 188 10.53 -3.86 3.39
CA ALA A 188 11.63 -3.52 4.29
C ALA A 188 12.98 -4.03 3.78
N VAL A 189 13.03 -5.28 3.26
CA VAL A 189 14.27 -5.85 2.69
C VAL A 189 14.71 -5.11 1.43
N VAL A 190 13.77 -4.76 0.54
CA VAL A 190 14.06 -3.98 -0.68
C VAL A 190 14.56 -2.58 -0.33
N LEU A 191 13.94 -1.91 0.63
CA LEU A 191 14.35 -0.59 1.10
C LEU A 191 15.75 -0.60 1.72
N ASP A 192 16.06 -1.59 2.58
CA ASP A 192 17.39 -1.73 3.17
C ASP A 192 18.45 -1.96 2.09
N LEU A 193 18.17 -2.81 1.11
CA LEU A 193 19.03 -3.04 -0.05
C LEU A 193 19.30 -1.76 -0.84
N ILE A 194 18.25 -1.02 -1.20
CA ILE A 194 18.36 0.25 -1.92
C ILE A 194 19.25 1.22 -1.12
N ARG A 195 19.00 1.37 0.19
CA ARG A 195 19.80 2.25 1.07
C ARG A 195 21.28 1.88 1.09
N GLU A 196 21.57 0.59 1.21
CA GLU A 196 22.95 0.08 1.22
C GLU A 196 23.66 0.40 -0.09
N LEU A 197 23.03 0.09 -1.23
CA LEU A 197 23.60 0.30 -2.56
C LEU A 197 23.81 1.79 -2.89
N MET A 198 22.86 2.65 -2.51
CA MET A 198 22.96 4.10 -2.74
C MET A 198 24.08 4.73 -1.92
N ARG A 199 24.22 4.35 -0.63
CA ARG A 199 25.31 4.83 0.23
C ARG A 199 26.67 4.39 -0.27
N ALA A 200 26.80 3.14 -0.70
CA ALA A 200 28.07 2.60 -1.20
C ALA A 200 28.55 3.32 -2.48
N ARG A 201 27.62 3.81 -3.31
CA ARG A 201 27.93 4.42 -4.62
C ARG A 201 27.79 5.94 -4.68
N GLN A 202 27.37 6.58 -3.60
CA GLN A 202 27.10 8.02 -3.55
C GLN A 202 26.14 8.49 -4.67
N THR A 203 25.17 7.64 -5.06
CA THR A 203 24.21 7.90 -6.11
C THR A 203 23.14 8.88 -5.62
N ALA A 204 22.93 9.99 -6.32
CA ALA A 204 21.82 10.89 -6.07
C ALA A 204 20.50 10.20 -6.41
N THR A 205 19.46 10.39 -5.62
CA THR A 205 18.20 9.66 -5.82
C THR A 205 16.99 10.57 -5.72
N LEU A 206 16.12 10.50 -6.72
CA LEU A 206 14.75 11.02 -6.66
C LEU A 206 13.82 9.85 -6.29
N TYR A 207 13.29 9.87 -5.06
CA TYR A 207 12.42 8.83 -4.53
C TYR A 207 10.97 9.30 -4.50
N VAL A 208 10.15 8.81 -5.44
CA VAL A 208 8.70 9.06 -5.48
C VAL A 208 7.99 8.02 -4.63
N SER A 209 7.16 8.46 -3.68
CA SER A 209 6.36 7.57 -2.85
C SER A 209 5.08 8.24 -2.36
N HIS A 210 4.07 7.43 -2.13
CA HIS A 210 2.88 7.82 -1.36
C HIS A 210 3.02 7.45 0.13
N SER A 211 4.00 6.60 0.51
CA SER A 211 4.27 6.20 1.89
C SER A 211 5.14 7.23 2.62
N LEU A 212 4.52 8.02 3.49
CA LEU A 212 5.24 9.02 4.29
C LEU A 212 6.20 8.39 5.30
N GLY A 213 5.88 7.20 5.83
CA GLY A 213 6.78 6.46 6.72
C GLY A 213 8.09 6.06 6.03
N VAL A 214 8.02 5.61 4.77
CA VAL A 214 9.22 5.32 3.97
C VAL A 214 10.04 6.58 3.77
N ILE A 215 9.41 7.68 3.37
CA ILE A 215 10.10 8.97 3.15
C ILE A 215 10.74 9.49 4.44
N ALA A 216 10.06 9.39 5.59
CA ALA A 216 10.60 9.81 6.88
C ALA A 216 11.93 9.10 7.22
N GLN A 217 12.04 7.83 6.87
CA GLN A 217 13.23 7.03 7.15
C GLN A 217 14.30 7.12 6.07
N PHE A 218 13.92 7.39 4.84
CA PHE A 218 14.77 7.22 3.66
C PHE A 218 15.32 8.53 3.11
N ALA A 219 14.49 9.59 3.04
CA ALA A 219 14.88 10.86 2.42
C ALA A 219 15.72 11.74 3.35
N ASP A 220 16.56 12.59 2.74
CA ASP A 220 17.28 13.68 3.40
C ASP A 220 16.47 14.98 3.31
N ARG A 221 15.91 15.25 2.14
CA ARG A 221 15.01 16.37 1.83
C ARG A 221 13.78 15.85 1.11
N LEU A 222 12.71 16.63 1.12
CA LEU A 222 11.52 16.26 0.39
C LEU A 222 10.79 17.46 -0.23
N THR A 223 10.07 17.17 -1.28
CA THR A 223 9.16 18.07 -1.99
C THR A 223 7.75 17.50 -1.93
N VAL A 224 6.81 18.33 -1.52
CA VAL A 224 5.38 18.01 -1.50
C VAL A 224 4.72 18.63 -2.72
N LEU A 225 4.10 17.80 -3.57
CA LEU A 225 3.34 18.22 -4.75
C LEU A 225 1.84 18.11 -4.48
N TYR A 226 1.09 19.13 -4.88
CA TYR A 226 -0.36 19.13 -4.88
C TYR A 226 -0.90 19.77 -6.16
N ALA A 227 -1.81 19.10 -6.85
CA ALA A 227 -2.45 19.60 -8.09
C ALA A 227 -1.44 20.26 -9.05
N SER A 228 -0.38 19.54 -9.42
CA SER A 228 0.70 19.94 -10.33
C SER A 228 1.69 20.97 -9.79
N GLU A 229 1.55 21.48 -8.58
CA GLU A 229 2.40 22.50 -7.99
C GLU A 229 3.24 22.00 -6.82
N LEU A 230 4.44 22.57 -6.67
CA LEU A 230 5.22 22.46 -5.45
C LEU A 230 4.59 23.34 -4.37
N VAL A 231 4.13 22.75 -3.26
CA VAL A 231 3.49 23.47 -2.16
C VAL A 231 4.40 23.62 -0.95
N GLU A 232 5.28 22.66 -0.69
CA GLU A 232 6.28 22.75 0.37
C GLU A 232 7.52 21.91 0.03
N HIS A 233 8.70 22.44 0.38
CA HIS A 233 9.99 21.82 0.14
C HIS A 233 10.94 22.13 1.31
N GLY A 234 11.78 21.17 1.69
CA GLY A 234 12.75 21.38 2.76
C GLY A 234 13.40 20.10 3.27
N SER A 235 14.09 20.18 4.42
CA SER A 235 14.63 18.99 5.07
C SER A 235 13.49 18.11 5.60
N LYS A 236 13.73 16.81 5.69
CA LYS A 236 12.73 15.89 6.25
C LYS A 236 12.35 16.30 7.69
N MET A 237 13.31 16.77 8.48
CA MET A 237 13.05 17.20 9.86
C MET A 237 12.06 18.36 9.91
N ASP A 238 12.26 19.37 9.05
CA ASP A 238 11.37 20.54 9.01
C ASP A 238 9.94 20.15 8.66
N LEU A 239 9.76 19.28 7.64
CA LEU A 239 8.42 18.94 7.15
C LEU A 239 7.68 17.95 8.04
N PHE A 240 8.39 17.01 8.69
CA PHE A 240 7.74 16.05 9.59
C PHE A 240 7.46 16.61 10.99
N GLU A 241 8.34 17.46 11.54
CA GLU A 241 8.14 18.01 12.88
C GLU A 241 7.30 19.28 12.87
N ASN A 242 7.51 20.17 11.89
CA ASN A 242 6.89 21.48 11.83
C ASN A 242 6.39 21.81 10.41
N PRO A 243 5.43 21.07 9.83
CA PRO A 243 4.89 21.39 8.51
C PRO A 243 4.25 22.78 8.51
N LEU A 244 4.43 23.55 7.43
CA LEU A 244 3.92 24.92 7.31
C LEU A 244 2.76 25.05 6.32
N HIS A 245 2.70 24.16 5.32
CA HIS A 245 1.59 24.16 4.38
C HIS A 245 0.43 23.31 4.92
N PRO A 246 -0.82 23.81 4.92
CA PRO A 246 -1.98 23.07 5.44
C PRO A 246 -2.19 21.68 4.81
N TYR A 247 -1.84 21.52 3.53
CA TYR A 247 -1.87 20.23 2.86
C TYR A 247 -0.85 19.23 3.44
N THR A 248 0.38 19.68 3.71
CA THR A 248 1.42 18.85 4.34
C THR A 248 0.99 18.39 5.72
N CYS A 249 0.39 19.30 6.51
CA CYS A 249 -0.20 18.96 7.82
C CYS A 249 -1.27 17.89 7.69
N GLY A 250 -2.21 18.06 6.75
CA GLY A 250 -3.29 17.12 6.48
C GLY A 250 -2.79 15.73 6.03
N LEU A 251 -1.75 15.69 5.19
CA LEU A 251 -1.13 14.43 4.77
C LEU A 251 -0.54 13.65 5.94
N LEU A 252 0.22 14.33 6.82
CA LEU A 252 0.85 13.70 7.99
C LEU A 252 -0.17 13.22 9.02
N ASP A 253 -1.28 13.94 9.16
CA ASP A 253 -2.36 13.60 10.09
C ASP A 253 -3.30 12.51 9.56
N SER A 254 -3.23 12.21 8.27
CA SER A 254 -4.03 11.15 7.65
C SER A 254 -3.46 9.74 7.86
N VAL A 255 -2.20 9.60 8.30
CA VAL A 255 -1.57 8.30 8.55
C VAL A 255 -1.93 7.79 9.93
N PRO A 256 -2.48 6.57 10.07
CA PRO A 256 -2.68 5.96 11.39
C PRO A 256 -1.32 5.67 12.03
N ARG A 257 -1.14 6.07 13.29
CA ARG A 257 0.07 5.78 14.06
C ARG A 257 -0.10 4.46 14.80
N LEU A 258 1.02 3.77 15.04
CA LEU A 258 1.02 2.53 15.81
C LEU A 258 0.46 2.76 17.21
N GLY A 259 -0.46 1.89 17.64
CA GLY A 259 -1.12 2.00 18.95
C GLY A 259 -2.30 2.98 18.98
N GLU A 260 -2.58 3.73 17.92
CA GLU A 260 -3.84 4.47 17.80
C GLU A 260 -4.97 3.51 17.43
N ASN A 261 -6.17 3.78 17.95
CA ASN A 261 -7.36 3.02 17.61
C ASN A 261 -8.56 3.92 17.29
N LYS A 262 -9.51 3.40 16.51
CA LYS A 262 -10.70 4.13 16.05
C LYS A 262 -11.65 4.60 17.16
N ARG A 263 -11.50 4.07 18.40
CA ARG A 263 -12.32 4.45 19.55
C ARG A 263 -11.77 5.71 20.25
N GLU A 264 -10.46 5.89 20.19
CA GLU A 264 -9.79 7.05 20.81
C GLU A 264 -9.64 8.21 19.85
N ILE A 265 -9.27 7.92 18.59
CA ILE A 265 -8.90 8.94 17.61
C ILE A 265 -9.58 8.66 16.28
N GLN A 266 -10.21 9.66 15.71
CA GLN A 266 -10.62 9.63 14.31
C GLN A 266 -9.50 10.21 13.44
N LEU A 267 -9.13 9.52 12.34
CA LEU A 267 -8.10 10.00 11.42
C LEU A 267 -8.56 11.33 10.79
N ARG A 268 -7.64 12.27 10.71
CA ARG A 268 -7.88 13.52 10.01
C ARG A 268 -7.70 13.27 8.51
N SER A 269 -8.78 13.25 7.75
CA SER A 269 -8.73 13.12 6.30
C SER A 269 -8.83 14.49 5.64
N ILE A 270 -8.13 14.69 4.54
CA ILE A 270 -8.26 15.91 3.75
C ILE A 270 -9.58 15.83 2.97
N GLU A 271 -10.57 16.62 3.38
CA GLU A 271 -11.90 16.62 2.76
C GLU A 271 -11.88 17.30 1.39
N GLY A 272 -12.90 16.99 0.55
CA GLY A 272 -13.02 17.55 -0.78
C GLY A 272 -12.24 16.80 -1.85
N ARG A 273 -12.12 17.42 -3.02
CA ARG A 273 -11.48 16.83 -4.22
C ARG A 273 -10.31 17.68 -4.68
N ILE A 274 -9.33 17.02 -5.30
CA ILE A 274 -8.27 17.71 -6.03
C ILE A 274 -8.93 18.49 -7.18
N PRO A 275 -8.54 19.76 -7.41
CA PRO A 275 -9.00 20.53 -8.56
C PRO A 275 -8.75 19.80 -9.87
N SER A 276 -9.64 20.00 -10.86
CA SER A 276 -9.40 19.47 -12.19
C SER A 276 -8.11 20.07 -12.78
N LEU A 277 -7.24 19.20 -13.27
CA LEU A 277 -6.00 19.64 -13.91
C LEU A 277 -6.25 20.27 -15.29
N GLU A 278 -7.47 20.14 -15.84
CA GLU A 278 -7.91 20.81 -17.08
C GLU A 278 -8.19 22.30 -16.85
N ASP A 279 -8.64 22.65 -15.63
CA ASP A 279 -9.00 24.02 -15.25
C ASP A 279 -8.41 24.36 -13.87
N LEU A 280 -7.07 24.41 -13.82
CA LEU A 280 -6.35 24.79 -12.61
C LEU A 280 -6.66 26.27 -12.27
N PRO A 281 -7.06 26.57 -11.02
CA PRO A 281 -7.35 27.93 -10.64
C PRO A 281 -6.12 28.83 -10.78
N SER A 282 -6.36 30.11 -11.10
CA SER A 282 -5.35 31.15 -11.04
C SER A 282 -5.01 31.56 -9.61
N ALA A 283 -5.79 31.08 -8.65
CA ALA A 283 -5.71 31.26 -7.20
C ALA A 283 -4.91 30.12 -6.54
N CYS A 284 -4.92 30.03 -5.20
CA CYS A 284 -4.32 28.92 -4.47
C CYS A 284 -5.03 27.61 -4.82
N VAL A 285 -4.28 26.63 -5.35
CA VAL A 285 -4.83 25.32 -5.77
C VAL A 285 -5.40 24.50 -4.61
N PHE A 286 -4.98 24.78 -3.37
CA PHE A 286 -5.48 24.09 -2.17
C PHE A 286 -6.66 24.82 -1.51
N ALA A 287 -6.98 26.08 -1.88
CA ALA A 287 -8.03 26.88 -1.26
C ALA A 287 -9.38 26.14 -1.06
N PRO A 288 -9.89 25.33 -2.02
CA PRO A 288 -11.17 24.63 -1.86
C PRO A 288 -11.18 23.56 -0.74
N ARG A 289 -9.99 23.11 -0.29
CA ARG A 289 -9.82 22.06 0.74
C ARG A 289 -9.10 22.59 2.00
N CYS A 290 -8.70 23.86 2.00
CA CYS A 290 -7.91 24.45 3.05
C CYS A 290 -8.78 24.81 4.27
N PRO A 291 -8.49 24.27 5.48
CA PRO A 291 -9.29 24.60 6.69
C PRO A 291 -9.06 26.02 7.19
N VAL A 292 -7.99 26.69 6.73
CA VAL A 292 -7.58 28.04 7.14
C VAL A 292 -7.57 29.02 5.98
N VAL A 293 -8.42 28.77 4.96
CA VAL A 293 -8.55 29.62 3.78
C VAL A 293 -8.96 31.05 4.14
N ILE A 294 -8.39 32.04 3.43
CA ILE A 294 -8.75 33.48 3.51
C ILE A 294 -9.03 34.00 2.11
N ASP A 295 -9.65 35.17 2.00
CA ASP A 295 -10.16 35.68 0.71
C ASP A 295 -9.06 35.76 -0.37
N ILE A 296 -7.88 36.24 -0.06
CA ILE A 296 -6.76 36.32 -1.01
C ILE A 296 -6.37 34.95 -1.60
N CYS A 297 -6.59 33.85 -0.85
CA CYS A 297 -6.35 32.48 -1.36
C CYS A 297 -7.28 32.10 -2.52
N GLN A 298 -8.46 32.74 -2.61
CA GLN A 298 -9.43 32.50 -3.68
C GLN A 298 -9.21 33.41 -4.89
N GLU A 299 -8.45 34.47 -4.72
CA GLU A 299 -8.22 35.49 -5.77
C GLU A 299 -6.88 35.30 -6.47
N THR A 300 -5.83 35.01 -5.72
CA THR A 300 -4.46 34.98 -6.24
C THR A 300 -3.69 33.75 -5.80
N ARG A 301 -2.72 33.34 -6.63
CA ARG A 301 -1.81 32.22 -6.34
C ARG A 301 -0.71 32.68 -5.40
N PRO A 302 -0.45 31.99 -4.27
CA PRO A 302 0.69 32.31 -3.41
C PRO A 302 2.02 32.13 -4.15
N ALA A 303 2.98 33.00 -3.91
CA ALA A 303 4.36 32.79 -4.35
C ALA A 303 5.00 31.63 -3.55
N LEU A 304 6.02 31.00 -4.13
CA LEU A 304 6.86 30.05 -3.40
C LEU A 304 7.90 30.87 -2.62
N GLU A 305 7.72 31.00 -1.30
CA GLU A 305 8.54 31.85 -0.45
C GLU A 305 9.56 31.05 0.37
N GLY A 306 10.72 31.65 0.64
CA GLY A 306 11.74 31.08 1.50
C GLY A 306 11.31 31.13 2.97
N ALA A 307 11.15 29.96 3.60
CA ALA A 307 10.76 29.83 5.01
C ALA A 307 11.93 29.37 5.91
N GLY A 308 13.15 29.56 5.49
CA GLY A 308 14.40 29.19 6.17
C GLY A 308 15.54 29.04 5.18
N ALA A 309 16.69 28.50 5.62
CA ALA A 309 17.88 28.41 4.77
C ALA A 309 17.68 27.54 3.52
N THR A 310 16.90 26.44 3.63
CA THR A 310 16.66 25.49 2.53
C THR A 310 15.18 25.13 2.39
N ARG A 311 14.30 25.80 3.11
CA ARG A 311 12.87 25.53 3.12
C ARG A 311 12.11 26.55 2.30
N GLN A 312 11.14 26.07 1.52
CA GLN A 312 10.24 26.88 0.71
C GLN A 312 8.79 26.42 0.93
N VAL A 313 7.86 27.37 0.92
CA VAL A 313 6.44 27.11 1.12
C VAL A 313 5.58 28.02 0.25
N ARG A 314 4.49 27.47 -0.31
CA ARG A 314 3.53 28.17 -1.15
C ARG A 314 2.22 28.38 -0.37
N CYS A 315 2.22 29.29 0.61
CA CYS A 315 1.05 29.57 1.45
C CYS A 315 1.11 31.00 1.97
N TYR A 316 0.02 31.77 1.92
CA TYR A 316 -0.03 33.14 2.49
C TYR A 316 0.06 33.17 4.01
N ARG A 317 -0.32 32.07 4.68
CA ARG A 317 -0.42 32.01 6.14
C ARG A 317 0.69 31.18 6.80
N TRP A 318 1.78 30.92 6.11
CA TRP A 318 2.84 30.06 6.63
C TRP A 318 3.56 30.65 7.86
N GLU A 319 3.66 32.01 7.94
CA GLU A 319 4.25 32.70 9.11
C GLU A 319 3.37 32.54 10.34
N GLU A 320 2.04 32.73 10.21
CA GLU A 320 1.08 32.53 11.29
C GLU A 320 1.09 31.05 11.76
N THR A 321 1.23 30.09 10.84
CA THR A 321 1.39 28.66 11.17
C THR A 321 2.68 28.44 11.95
N ARG A 322 3.79 29.04 11.53
CA ARG A 322 5.08 28.94 12.21
C ARG A 322 5.03 29.55 13.61
N ALA A 323 4.36 30.67 13.77
CA ALA A 323 4.19 31.34 15.05
C ALA A 323 3.22 30.62 16.00
N GLY A 324 2.48 29.62 15.51
CA GLY A 324 1.44 28.93 16.27
C GLY A 324 0.18 29.78 16.50
N GLU A 325 0.00 30.83 15.71
CA GLU A 325 -1.18 31.71 15.77
C GLU A 325 -2.41 31.04 15.14
N ILE A 326 -2.19 30.15 14.19
CA ILE A 326 -3.22 29.30 13.58
C ILE A 326 -2.81 27.83 13.60
N ASP A 327 -3.76 26.95 13.77
CA ASP A 327 -3.58 25.52 13.51
C ASP A 327 -4.13 25.19 12.12
N PRO A 328 -3.25 24.85 11.15
CA PRO A 328 -3.67 24.47 9.80
C PRO A 328 -4.26 23.06 9.73
N ARG A 329 -4.33 22.34 10.84
CA ARG A 329 -4.96 21.03 10.94
C ARG A 329 -6.47 21.18 11.04
N GLN A 330 -7.19 20.27 10.41
CA GLN A 330 -8.63 20.22 10.63
C GLN A 330 -8.92 19.87 12.10
N PRO A 331 -9.98 20.45 12.69
CA PRO A 331 -10.36 20.07 14.05
C PRO A 331 -10.59 18.55 14.11
N PRO A 332 -10.22 17.89 15.21
CA PRO A 332 -10.50 16.48 15.38
C PRO A 332 -12.02 16.27 15.26
N ALA A 333 -12.39 15.25 14.52
CA ALA A 333 -13.79 14.85 14.47
C ALA A 333 -14.25 14.43 15.87
N PRO A 334 -15.55 14.54 16.16
CA PRO A 334 -16.09 14.12 17.45
C PRO A 334 -15.71 12.68 17.74
N PRO A 335 -15.46 12.33 19.01
CA PRO A 335 -15.11 10.96 19.39
C PRO A 335 -16.18 9.98 18.89
N PRO A 336 -15.78 8.78 18.48
CA PRO A 336 -16.72 7.78 18.01
C PRO A 336 -17.75 7.45 19.09
N LEU A 337 -18.98 7.20 18.66
CA LEU A 337 -20.07 6.78 19.54
C LEU A 337 -19.68 5.47 20.25
N GLU A 338 -19.86 5.43 21.56
CA GLU A 338 -19.69 4.20 22.34
C GLU A 338 -20.60 3.11 21.77
N ARG A 339 -20.04 1.95 21.50
CA ARG A 339 -20.78 0.76 21.06
C ARG A 339 -20.99 -0.17 22.23
N PRO A 340 -22.21 -0.67 22.45
CA PRO A 340 -22.43 -1.72 23.40
C PRO A 340 -21.67 -2.98 22.97
N THR A 341 -20.90 -3.58 23.87
CA THR A 341 -20.26 -4.88 23.66
C THR A 341 -21.37 -5.94 23.62
N ILE A 342 -21.69 -6.44 22.42
CA ILE A 342 -22.71 -7.49 22.27
C ILE A 342 -21.99 -8.83 22.32
N ALA A 343 -22.41 -9.73 23.22
CA ALA A 343 -21.82 -11.07 23.37
C ALA A 343 -22.18 -12.04 22.22
N GLU A 344 -23.11 -11.66 21.34
CA GLU A 344 -23.59 -12.49 20.24
C GLU A 344 -22.50 -12.67 19.16
N THR A 345 -22.34 -13.91 18.65
CA THR A 345 -21.41 -14.23 17.59
C THR A 345 -22.00 -13.94 16.22
N ALA A 346 -21.29 -13.15 15.39
CA ALA A 346 -21.66 -12.89 14.00
C ALA A 346 -21.10 -13.93 13.05
N LEU A 347 -19.83 -14.32 13.23
CA LEU A 347 -19.16 -15.35 12.42
C LEU A 347 -18.37 -16.29 13.33
N GLN A 348 -18.53 -17.59 13.11
CA GLN A 348 -17.69 -18.63 13.71
C GLN A 348 -17.12 -19.52 12.61
N ILE A 349 -15.81 -19.68 12.63
CA ILE A 349 -15.07 -20.55 11.71
C ILE A 349 -14.38 -21.62 12.54
N GLU A 350 -14.61 -22.89 12.20
CA GLU A 350 -14.03 -24.04 12.87
C GLU A 350 -13.28 -24.93 11.88
N ASN A 351 -11.97 -25.10 12.13
CA ASN A 351 -11.09 -26.00 11.39
C ASN A 351 -11.19 -25.86 9.85
N LEU A 352 -11.32 -24.63 9.35
CA LEU A 352 -11.49 -24.37 7.91
C LEU A 352 -10.21 -24.71 7.16
N GLU A 353 -10.37 -25.53 6.10
CA GLU A 353 -9.32 -25.86 5.14
C GLU A 353 -9.76 -25.48 3.73
N VAL A 354 -8.88 -24.79 2.99
CA VAL A 354 -9.07 -24.47 1.56
C VAL A 354 -7.90 -25.02 0.76
N ARG A 355 -8.19 -25.78 -0.28
CA ARG A 355 -7.20 -26.40 -1.14
C ARG A 355 -7.46 -26.08 -2.61
N TYR A 356 -6.41 -25.74 -3.33
CA TYR A 356 -6.45 -25.56 -4.78
C TYR A 356 -5.70 -26.68 -5.46
N ASP A 357 -6.42 -27.51 -6.21
CA ASP A 357 -5.83 -28.60 -6.98
C ASP A 357 -5.11 -28.06 -8.22
N GLN A 358 -3.86 -28.45 -8.42
CA GLN A 358 -3.14 -28.10 -9.64
C GLN A 358 -3.59 -28.96 -10.83
N PRO A 359 -3.72 -28.38 -12.05
CA PRO A 359 -3.97 -29.15 -13.26
C PRO A 359 -2.80 -30.11 -13.51
N ARG A 360 -3.10 -31.40 -13.74
CA ARG A 360 -2.08 -32.41 -14.09
C ARG A 360 -1.58 -32.16 -15.50
N SER A 361 -0.27 -32.26 -15.70
CA SER A 361 0.31 -32.39 -17.03
C SER A 361 -0.09 -33.74 -17.63
N LEU A 362 -0.08 -33.88 -18.97
CA LEU A 362 -0.36 -35.16 -19.66
C LEU A 362 0.57 -36.28 -19.17
N ALA A 363 1.84 -35.99 -18.87
CA ALA A 363 2.82 -36.94 -18.36
C ALA A 363 2.48 -37.40 -16.93
N GLU A 364 2.04 -36.50 -16.04
CA GLU A 364 1.59 -36.84 -14.68
C GLU A 364 0.28 -37.61 -14.68
N TRP A 365 -0.62 -37.29 -15.61
CA TRP A 365 -1.86 -38.05 -15.80
C TRP A 365 -1.56 -39.49 -16.24
N LEU A 366 -0.64 -39.69 -17.21
CA LEU A 366 -0.20 -41.02 -17.67
C LEU A 366 0.51 -41.82 -16.56
N ARG A 367 1.30 -41.14 -15.70
CA ARG A 367 2.02 -41.79 -14.58
C ARG A 367 1.12 -42.03 -13.37
N ARG A 368 -0.16 -41.61 -13.39
CA ARG A 368 -1.10 -41.70 -12.27
C ARG A 368 -0.55 -41.02 -10.98
N SER A 369 0.30 -40.02 -11.11
CA SER A 369 0.84 -39.28 -9.97
C SER A 369 -0.30 -38.70 -9.13
N PRO A 370 -0.18 -38.64 -7.80
CA PRO A 370 -1.19 -37.97 -6.95
C PRO A 370 -1.33 -36.52 -7.35
N ARG A 371 -2.55 -35.93 -7.19
CA ARG A 371 -2.76 -34.52 -7.43
C ARG A 371 -1.99 -33.70 -6.41
N GLN A 372 -1.20 -32.78 -6.89
CA GLN A 372 -0.62 -31.77 -6.01
C GLN A 372 -1.69 -30.70 -5.70
N SER A 373 -1.85 -30.35 -4.45
CA SER A 373 -2.78 -29.32 -4.02
C SER A 373 -2.08 -28.28 -3.13
N VAL A 374 -2.33 -27.00 -3.40
CA VAL A 374 -1.88 -25.91 -2.57
C VAL A 374 -2.81 -25.80 -1.37
N ARG A 375 -2.28 -25.88 -0.15
CA ARG A 375 -3.04 -25.62 1.08
C ARG A 375 -3.05 -24.12 1.35
N ALA A 376 -4.07 -23.44 0.84
CA ALA A 376 -4.18 -21.99 0.99
C ALA A 376 -4.69 -21.57 2.37
N VAL A 377 -5.54 -22.39 3.01
CA VAL A 377 -6.00 -22.25 4.39
C VAL A 377 -5.91 -23.60 5.05
N ASP A 378 -5.35 -23.67 6.24
CA ASP A 378 -5.09 -24.92 6.96
C ASP A 378 -5.47 -24.79 8.44
N ASN A 379 -6.57 -25.45 8.82
CA ASN A 379 -7.08 -25.57 10.19
C ASN A 379 -7.31 -24.20 10.90
N VAL A 380 -7.88 -23.22 10.19
CA VAL A 380 -8.16 -21.90 10.75
C VAL A 380 -9.40 -21.93 11.65
N ARG A 381 -9.29 -21.29 12.82
CA ARG A 381 -10.38 -21.05 13.78
C ARG A 381 -10.45 -19.57 14.10
N LEU A 382 -11.60 -18.95 13.83
CA LEU A 382 -11.85 -17.53 14.07
C LEU A 382 -13.27 -17.30 14.56
N THR A 383 -13.44 -16.29 15.40
CA THR A 383 -14.75 -15.84 15.87
C THR A 383 -14.83 -14.33 15.75
N ILE A 384 -15.91 -13.81 15.18
CA ILE A 384 -16.22 -12.37 15.09
C ILE A 384 -17.51 -12.15 15.88
N ARG A 385 -17.47 -11.22 16.84
CA ARG A 385 -18.66 -10.81 17.59
C ARG A 385 -19.48 -9.82 16.79
N LYS A 386 -20.74 -9.69 17.09
CA LYS A 386 -21.63 -8.73 16.43
C LYS A 386 -21.18 -7.30 16.68
N GLY A 387 -21.06 -6.54 15.58
CA GLY A 387 -20.56 -5.16 15.61
C GLY A 387 -19.04 -5.04 15.80
N GLU A 388 -18.28 -6.15 15.88
CA GLU A 388 -16.83 -6.18 16.00
C GLU A 388 -16.16 -6.10 14.61
N THR A 389 -14.98 -5.49 14.54
CA THR A 389 -14.04 -5.64 13.43
C THR A 389 -12.94 -6.60 13.84
N LEU A 390 -12.82 -7.73 13.13
CA LEU A 390 -11.64 -8.58 13.22
C LEU A 390 -10.72 -8.25 12.04
N GLY A 391 -9.50 -7.86 12.38
CA GLY A 391 -8.44 -7.62 11.39
C GLY A 391 -7.66 -8.89 11.08
N LEU A 392 -7.29 -9.09 9.82
CA LEU A 392 -6.45 -10.21 9.42
C LEU A 392 -5.24 -9.69 8.64
N VAL A 393 -4.04 -9.95 9.14
CA VAL A 393 -2.78 -9.52 8.53
C VAL A 393 -1.88 -10.69 8.18
N GLY A 394 -0.94 -10.48 7.29
CA GLY A 394 0.08 -11.46 6.87
C GLY A 394 0.67 -11.10 5.52
N GLU A 395 1.78 -11.74 5.17
CA GLU A 395 2.45 -11.56 3.88
C GLU A 395 1.56 -11.95 2.69
N SER A 396 1.92 -11.50 1.48
CA SER A 396 1.24 -11.92 0.25
C SER A 396 1.31 -13.45 0.10
N GLY A 397 0.19 -14.08 -0.29
CA GLY A 397 0.10 -15.54 -0.37
C GLY A 397 -0.08 -16.27 0.97
N SER A 398 -0.29 -15.57 2.11
CA SER A 398 -0.56 -16.22 3.40
C SER A 398 -1.95 -16.86 3.52
N GLY A 399 -2.86 -16.67 2.54
CA GLY A 399 -4.18 -17.30 2.51
C GLY A 399 -5.35 -16.40 2.90
N LYS A 400 -5.15 -15.11 3.17
CA LYS A 400 -6.19 -14.14 3.60
C LYS A 400 -7.39 -14.06 2.66
N THR A 401 -7.13 -13.79 1.38
CA THR A 401 -8.15 -13.73 0.33
C THR A 401 -8.87 -15.07 0.15
N SER A 402 -8.12 -16.20 0.20
CA SER A 402 -8.71 -17.55 0.10
C SER A 402 -9.66 -17.84 1.27
N LEU A 403 -9.32 -17.40 2.48
CA LEU A 403 -10.20 -17.50 3.65
C LEU A 403 -11.49 -16.71 3.41
N ALA A 404 -11.38 -15.45 2.98
CA ALA A 404 -12.55 -14.60 2.71
C ALA A 404 -13.44 -15.19 1.61
N GLN A 405 -12.85 -15.66 0.50
CA GLN A 405 -13.57 -16.28 -0.60
C GLN A 405 -14.29 -17.57 -0.18
N ALA A 406 -13.68 -18.38 0.69
CA ALA A 406 -14.32 -19.58 1.23
C ALA A 406 -15.50 -19.23 2.15
N VAL A 407 -15.37 -18.22 3.00
CA VAL A 407 -16.46 -17.74 3.86
C VAL A 407 -17.65 -17.25 3.04
N VAL A 408 -17.42 -16.49 1.96
CA VAL A 408 -18.52 -16.05 1.07
C VAL A 408 -19.02 -17.14 0.11
N GLY A 409 -18.32 -18.28 0.02
CA GLY A 409 -18.72 -19.43 -0.81
C GLY A 409 -18.35 -19.31 -2.30
N LEU A 410 -17.39 -18.45 -2.63
CA LEU A 410 -16.81 -18.34 -3.97
C LEU A 410 -15.80 -19.45 -4.26
N VAL A 411 -15.19 -20.01 -3.20
CA VAL A 411 -14.26 -21.13 -3.24
C VAL A 411 -14.76 -22.20 -2.27
N ASP A 412 -14.73 -23.45 -2.70
CA ASP A 412 -15.16 -24.57 -1.88
C ASP A 412 -14.14 -24.84 -0.75
N SER A 413 -14.64 -24.99 0.49
CA SER A 413 -13.84 -25.49 1.59
C SER A 413 -13.68 -27.01 1.48
N ALA A 414 -12.45 -27.50 1.69
CA ALA A 414 -12.16 -28.94 1.70
C ALA A 414 -12.63 -29.59 3.01
N ARG A 415 -12.58 -28.82 4.13
CA ARG A 415 -13.01 -29.23 5.46
C ARG A 415 -13.39 -28.00 6.28
N GLY A 416 -14.03 -28.25 7.42
CA GLY A 416 -14.38 -27.25 8.42
C GLY A 416 -15.82 -26.79 8.29
N ARG A 417 -16.20 -25.92 9.23
CA ARG A 417 -17.56 -25.38 9.38
C ARG A 417 -17.51 -23.86 9.49
N VAL A 418 -18.46 -23.20 8.86
CA VAL A 418 -18.64 -21.77 8.94
C VAL A 418 -20.08 -21.51 9.36
N GLU A 419 -20.26 -20.76 10.46
CA GLU A 419 -21.56 -20.35 10.96
C GLU A 419 -21.68 -18.81 10.89
N LEU A 420 -22.80 -18.34 10.37
CA LEU A 420 -23.19 -16.93 10.33
C LEU A 420 -24.41 -16.70 11.22
N PHE A 421 -24.27 -15.90 12.28
CA PHE A 421 -25.33 -15.65 13.27
C PHE A 421 -25.97 -16.95 13.80
N GLY A 422 -25.15 -17.98 14.08
CA GLY A 422 -25.59 -19.27 14.59
C GLY A 422 -26.16 -20.24 13.55
N ALA A 423 -26.23 -19.85 12.30
CA ALA A 423 -26.66 -20.73 11.18
C ALA A 423 -25.47 -21.20 10.37
N GLU A 424 -25.36 -22.50 10.11
CA GLU A 424 -24.31 -23.08 9.28
C GLU A 424 -24.47 -22.65 7.81
N LEU A 425 -23.39 -22.14 7.23
CA LEU A 425 -23.37 -21.70 5.83
C LEU A 425 -23.10 -22.87 4.88
N PRO A 426 -23.91 -23.03 3.79
CA PRO A 426 -23.52 -23.88 2.67
C PRO A 426 -22.17 -23.46 2.10
N THR A 427 -21.29 -24.42 1.78
CA THR A 427 -19.94 -24.16 1.26
C THR A 427 -19.98 -23.39 -0.07
N GLN A 428 -20.98 -23.66 -0.93
CA GLN A 428 -21.12 -23.03 -2.24
C GLN A 428 -22.18 -21.93 -2.22
N ILE A 429 -21.86 -20.77 -2.78
CA ILE A 429 -22.75 -19.60 -2.85
C ILE A 429 -24.08 -19.90 -3.54
N LYS A 430 -24.12 -20.80 -4.53
CA LYS A 430 -25.34 -21.18 -5.28
C LYS A 430 -26.40 -21.88 -4.41
N HIS A 431 -26.00 -22.43 -3.24
CA HIS A 431 -26.90 -23.10 -2.31
C HIS A 431 -27.35 -22.19 -1.16
N ARG A 432 -26.92 -20.93 -1.14
CA ARG A 432 -27.29 -19.96 -0.13
C ARG A 432 -28.59 -19.25 -0.51
N ASP A 433 -29.46 -19.08 0.45
CA ASP A 433 -30.70 -18.33 0.25
C ASP A 433 -30.47 -16.81 0.18
N ARG A 434 -31.51 -16.09 -0.18
CA ARG A 434 -31.47 -14.63 -0.35
C ARG A 434 -31.16 -13.91 0.96
N GLU A 435 -31.64 -14.42 2.09
CA GLU A 435 -31.39 -13.83 3.40
C GLU A 435 -29.92 -13.94 3.77
N THR A 436 -29.30 -15.10 3.62
CA THR A 436 -27.86 -15.33 3.82
C THR A 436 -27.03 -14.43 2.93
N LEU A 437 -27.40 -14.33 1.63
CA LEU A 437 -26.70 -13.46 0.68
C LEU A 437 -26.83 -11.97 1.04
N SER A 438 -27.98 -11.54 1.59
CA SER A 438 -28.16 -10.17 2.07
C SER A 438 -27.31 -9.89 3.30
N ARG A 439 -27.25 -10.83 4.27
CA ARG A 439 -26.53 -10.69 5.53
C ARG A 439 -25.01 -10.72 5.40
N LEU A 440 -24.46 -11.39 4.38
CA LEU A 440 -23.03 -11.57 4.14
C LEU A 440 -22.61 -10.97 2.81
N GLN A 441 -21.81 -9.92 2.86
CA GLN A 441 -21.33 -9.21 1.67
C GLN A 441 -19.80 -9.14 1.67
N MET A 442 -19.22 -8.90 0.48
CA MET A 442 -17.76 -8.77 0.32
C MET A 442 -17.43 -7.56 -0.56
N VAL A 443 -16.43 -6.80 -0.15
CA VAL A 443 -15.73 -5.80 -0.96
C VAL A 443 -14.41 -6.41 -1.39
N MET A 444 -14.20 -6.51 -2.71
CA MET A 444 -13.00 -7.11 -3.31
C MET A 444 -11.84 -6.11 -3.34
N GLN A 445 -10.62 -6.62 -3.44
CA GLN A 445 -9.37 -5.87 -3.46
C GLN A 445 -9.33 -4.83 -4.59
N ASN A 446 -9.74 -5.24 -5.80
CA ASN A 446 -9.74 -4.37 -6.98
C ASN A 446 -11.17 -3.96 -7.35
N PRO A 447 -11.55 -2.68 -7.18
CA PRO A 447 -12.89 -2.21 -7.54
C PRO A 447 -13.17 -2.29 -9.06
N ASP A 448 -12.14 -2.25 -9.92
CA ASP A 448 -12.32 -2.38 -11.37
C ASP A 448 -12.77 -3.80 -11.77
N GLU A 449 -12.37 -4.83 -11.02
CA GLU A 449 -12.86 -6.20 -11.21
C GLU A 449 -14.26 -6.39 -10.62
N ALA A 450 -14.58 -5.60 -9.61
CA ALA A 450 -15.87 -5.69 -8.91
C ALA A 450 -16.99 -4.93 -9.62
N LEU A 451 -16.69 -3.82 -10.32
CA LEU A 451 -17.67 -2.98 -11.00
C LEU A 451 -17.74 -3.34 -12.49
N ASN A 452 -18.95 -3.58 -12.99
CA ASN A 452 -19.13 -3.84 -14.43
C ASN A 452 -18.93 -2.51 -15.21
N PRO A 453 -17.94 -2.42 -16.13
CA PRO A 453 -17.61 -1.19 -16.83
C PRO A 453 -18.73 -0.69 -17.78
N TYR A 454 -19.67 -1.57 -18.13
CA TYR A 454 -20.80 -1.24 -19.01
C TYR A 454 -22.07 -0.79 -18.28
N LEU A 455 -22.06 -0.78 -16.95
CA LEU A 455 -23.16 -0.31 -16.13
C LEU A 455 -22.81 1.04 -15.48
N THR A 456 -23.80 1.92 -15.39
CA THR A 456 -23.63 3.13 -14.60
C THR A 456 -23.54 2.80 -13.10
N VAL A 457 -23.06 3.74 -12.32
CA VAL A 457 -23.01 3.63 -10.84
C VAL A 457 -24.40 3.35 -10.29
N GLY A 458 -25.43 4.10 -10.73
CA GLY A 458 -26.80 3.91 -10.32
C GLY A 458 -27.33 2.50 -10.63
N GLN A 459 -27.05 1.98 -11.82
CA GLN A 459 -27.41 0.61 -12.19
C GLN A 459 -26.69 -0.43 -11.32
N SER A 460 -25.41 -0.18 -10.99
CA SER A 460 -24.62 -1.07 -10.14
C SER A 460 -25.13 -1.11 -8.69
N LEU A 461 -25.68 0.00 -8.17
CA LEU A 461 -26.26 0.10 -6.82
C LEU A 461 -27.73 -0.39 -6.78
N SER A 462 -28.52 -0.15 -7.81
CA SER A 462 -29.93 -0.60 -7.86
C SER A 462 -30.04 -2.12 -7.92
N ARG A 463 -29.07 -2.82 -8.51
CA ARG A 463 -29.11 -4.27 -8.65
C ARG A 463 -29.16 -5.04 -7.31
N PRO A 464 -28.27 -4.81 -6.31
CA PRO A 464 -28.40 -5.45 -5.00
C PRO A 464 -29.66 -5.01 -4.25
N LEU A 465 -30.11 -3.76 -4.36
CA LEU A 465 -31.37 -3.30 -3.79
C LEU A 465 -32.56 -4.14 -4.32
N ALA A 466 -32.65 -4.32 -5.63
CA ALA A 466 -33.71 -5.10 -6.26
C ALA A 466 -33.63 -6.59 -5.93
N LEU A 467 -32.45 -7.19 -6.08
CA LEU A 467 -32.26 -8.63 -5.92
C LEU A 467 -32.31 -9.09 -4.45
N LEU A 468 -31.73 -8.33 -3.53
CA LEU A 468 -31.61 -8.73 -2.12
C LEU A 468 -32.65 -8.14 -1.20
N ARG A 469 -33.19 -6.96 -1.53
CA ARG A 469 -34.20 -6.29 -0.70
C ARG A 469 -35.59 -6.10 -1.40
N GLY A 470 -35.66 -6.30 -2.72
CA GLY A 470 -36.87 -6.07 -3.49
C GLY A 470 -37.23 -4.58 -3.65
N ILE A 471 -36.24 -3.70 -3.52
CA ILE A 471 -36.40 -2.25 -3.61
C ILE A 471 -36.04 -1.77 -5.00
N HIS A 472 -36.95 -1.02 -5.63
CA HIS A 472 -36.74 -0.39 -6.94
C HIS A 472 -36.97 1.12 -6.77
N SER A 473 -35.96 1.82 -6.24
CA SER A 473 -36.07 3.24 -5.90
C SER A 473 -34.78 3.99 -6.24
N GLU A 474 -34.89 5.03 -7.06
CA GLU A 474 -33.78 5.95 -7.34
C GLU A 474 -33.39 6.74 -6.10
N GLU A 475 -34.36 7.03 -5.23
CA GLU A 475 -34.12 7.72 -3.97
C GLU A 475 -33.18 6.90 -3.04
N GLU A 476 -33.34 5.57 -2.98
CA GLU A 476 -32.44 4.71 -2.22
C GLU A 476 -31.03 4.69 -2.84
N VAL A 477 -30.89 4.76 -4.17
CA VAL A 477 -29.61 4.90 -4.84
C VAL A 477 -28.93 6.22 -4.45
N ARG A 478 -29.68 7.33 -4.42
CA ARG A 478 -29.15 8.63 -3.97
C ARG A 478 -28.66 8.59 -2.52
N ARG A 479 -29.48 8.02 -1.62
CA ARG A 479 -29.08 7.82 -0.20
C ARG A 479 -27.82 6.99 -0.04
N LEU A 480 -27.66 5.94 -0.83
CA LEU A 480 -26.44 5.13 -0.82
C LEU A 480 -25.20 5.94 -1.27
N LEU A 481 -25.34 6.77 -2.31
CA LEU A 481 -24.28 7.65 -2.77
C LEU A 481 -23.93 8.69 -1.71
N GLU A 482 -24.91 9.37 -1.13
CA GLU A 482 -24.70 10.32 -0.04
C GLU A 482 -24.08 9.64 1.19
N GLY A 483 -24.53 8.42 1.52
CA GLY A 483 -23.98 7.58 2.58
C GLY A 483 -22.47 7.31 2.43
N VAL A 484 -21.96 7.25 1.21
CA VAL A 484 -20.51 7.12 0.93
C VAL A 484 -19.85 8.45 0.53
N ARG A 485 -20.50 9.58 0.79
CA ARG A 485 -20.03 10.94 0.46
C ARG A 485 -19.72 11.14 -1.04
N LEU A 486 -20.56 10.57 -1.90
CA LEU A 486 -20.57 10.84 -3.33
C LEU A 486 -21.82 11.65 -3.70
N PRO A 487 -21.70 12.66 -4.59
CA PRO A 487 -22.86 13.40 -5.07
C PRO A 487 -23.87 12.51 -5.82
N PRO A 488 -25.18 12.78 -5.69
CA PRO A 488 -26.22 12.00 -6.35
C PRO A 488 -26.10 11.89 -7.88
N GLU A 489 -25.56 12.93 -8.54
CA GLU A 489 -25.32 12.95 -9.99
C GLU A 489 -24.28 11.93 -10.47
N TYR A 490 -23.59 11.28 -9.55
CA TYR A 490 -22.69 10.17 -9.87
C TYR A 490 -23.45 8.91 -10.32
N ALA A 491 -24.75 8.84 -10.07
CA ALA A 491 -25.58 7.72 -10.52
C ALA A 491 -25.48 7.49 -12.04
N ASP A 492 -25.29 8.55 -12.82
CA ASP A 492 -25.22 8.49 -14.29
C ASP A 492 -23.82 8.25 -14.84
N ARG A 493 -22.79 8.26 -13.99
CA ARG A 493 -21.40 8.02 -14.41
C ARG A 493 -21.10 6.55 -14.58
N TYR A 494 -20.17 6.26 -15.49
CA TYR A 494 -19.56 4.93 -15.65
C TYR A 494 -18.31 4.79 -14.78
N PRO A 495 -17.91 3.57 -14.41
CA PRO A 495 -16.69 3.32 -13.61
C PRO A 495 -15.44 3.98 -14.18
N ALA A 496 -15.26 4.00 -15.51
CA ALA A 496 -14.12 4.64 -16.16
C ALA A 496 -14.00 6.17 -15.92
N GLN A 497 -15.09 6.82 -15.48
CA GLN A 497 -15.15 8.25 -15.17
C GLN A 497 -14.88 8.56 -13.69
N LEU A 498 -14.55 7.55 -12.90
CA LEU A 498 -14.31 7.65 -11.47
C LEU A 498 -12.82 7.48 -11.13
N SER A 499 -12.35 8.22 -10.14
CA SER A 499 -11.05 7.95 -9.49
C SER A 499 -11.07 6.62 -8.72
N ALA A 500 -9.90 6.09 -8.37
CA ALA A 500 -9.77 4.85 -7.61
C ALA A 500 -10.53 4.91 -6.26
N GLY A 501 -10.41 6.02 -5.52
CA GLY A 501 -11.13 6.23 -4.26
C GLY A 501 -12.65 6.33 -4.43
N GLU A 502 -13.13 6.94 -5.53
CA GLU A 502 -14.56 7.01 -5.84
C GLU A 502 -15.11 5.63 -6.22
N LYS A 503 -14.39 4.85 -7.04
CA LYS A 503 -14.74 3.45 -7.34
C LYS A 503 -14.84 2.62 -6.07
N GLN A 504 -13.89 2.78 -5.14
CA GLN A 504 -13.91 2.08 -3.87
C GLN A 504 -15.12 2.46 -3.01
N ARG A 505 -15.50 3.74 -2.96
CA ARG A 505 -16.73 4.18 -2.29
C ARG A 505 -17.98 3.57 -2.91
N VAL A 506 -18.05 3.46 -4.24
CA VAL A 506 -19.15 2.79 -4.95
C VAL A 506 -19.19 1.29 -4.61
N ALA A 507 -18.03 0.60 -4.55
CA ALA A 507 -17.96 -0.81 -4.17
C ALA A 507 -18.45 -1.03 -2.71
N ILE A 508 -18.08 -0.14 -1.79
CA ILE A 508 -18.57 -0.15 -0.40
C ILE A 508 -20.09 0.11 -0.37
N ALA A 509 -20.58 1.15 -1.07
CA ALA A 509 -22.03 1.45 -1.15
C ALA A 509 -22.82 0.25 -1.67
N ARG A 510 -22.30 -0.46 -2.69
CA ARG A 510 -22.91 -1.66 -3.25
C ARG A 510 -23.02 -2.79 -2.22
N ALA A 511 -22.00 -3.02 -1.41
CA ALA A 511 -22.03 -4.02 -0.35
C ALA A 511 -23.04 -3.65 0.75
N PHE A 512 -23.09 -2.37 1.16
CA PHE A 512 -24.00 -1.89 2.19
C PHE A 512 -25.44 -1.71 1.68
N ALA A 513 -25.69 -1.70 0.38
CA ALA A 513 -27.04 -1.66 -0.20
C ALA A 513 -27.91 -2.83 0.28
N ALA A 514 -27.32 -3.98 0.60
CA ALA A 514 -28.01 -5.16 1.14
C ALA A 514 -28.35 -5.04 2.64
N MET A 515 -27.89 -4.02 3.37
CA MET A 515 -27.95 -3.90 4.83
C MET A 515 -27.31 -5.12 5.54
N PRO A 516 -26.03 -5.40 5.28
CA PRO A 516 -25.39 -6.64 5.73
C PRO A 516 -25.14 -6.66 7.24
N GLY A 517 -25.26 -7.84 7.85
CA GLY A 517 -24.83 -8.07 9.22
C GLY A 517 -23.31 -8.27 9.35
N LEU A 518 -22.68 -8.76 8.27
CA LEU A 518 -21.21 -8.96 8.17
C LEU A 518 -20.72 -8.56 6.77
N VAL A 519 -19.64 -7.76 6.73
CA VAL A 519 -18.92 -7.42 5.49
C VAL A 519 -17.47 -7.90 5.59
N LEU A 520 -17.04 -8.63 4.58
CA LEU A 520 -15.63 -8.96 4.38
C LEU A 520 -15.02 -7.92 3.46
N LEU A 521 -13.90 -7.35 3.89
CA LEU A 521 -13.17 -6.29 3.20
C LEU A 521 -11.78 -6.81 2.86
N ASP A 522 -11.56 -7.17 1.59
CA ASP A 522 -10.28 -7.72 1.13
C ASP A 522 -9.42 -6.58 0.56
N GLU A 523 -8.43 -6.15 1.33
CA GLU A 523 -7.50 -5.06 1.02
C GLU A 523 -8.18 -3.78 0.47
N PRO A 524 -9.21 -3.24 1.13
CA PRO A 524 -10.04 -2.18 0.55
C PRO A 524 -9.33 -0.82 0.41
N VAL A 525 -8.11 -0.67 0.89
CA VAL A 525 -7.36 0.60 0.90
C VAL A 525 -5.92 0.47 0.38
N SER A 526 -5.49 -0.70 -0.07
CA SER A 526 -4.09 -1.00 -0.41
C SER A 526 -3.54 -0.20 -1.60
N SER A 527 -4.39 0.23 -2.53
CA SER A 527 -4.01 0.98 -3.74
C SER A 527 -4.38 2.46 -3.67
N LEU A 528 -4.72 2.96 -2.49
CA LEU A 528 -5.20 4.32 -2.30
C LEU A 528 -4.15 5.22 -1.64
N ASP A 529 -4.13 6.49 -2.03
CA ASP A 529 -3.32 7.50 -1.35
C ASP A 529 -3.73 7.64 0.12
N VAL A 530 -2.79 8.04 0.96
CA VAL A 530 -2.93 8.12 2.42
C VAL A 530 -4.17 8.92 2.86
N SER A 531 -4.46 10.07 2.23
CA SER A 531 -5.62 10.91 2.56
C SER A 531 -6.95 10.24 2.19
N VAL A 532 -6.98 9.55 1.03
CA VAL A 532 -8.15 8.77 0.58
C VAL A 532 -8.34 7.55 1.47
N GLN A 533 -7.27 6.86 1.84
CA GLN A 533 -7.27 5.74 2.78
C GLN A 533 -7.91 6.15 4.12
N ALA A 534 -7.45 7.24 4.75
CA ALA A 534 -8.03 7.77 5.99
C ALA A 534 -9.55 8.04 5.85
N SER A 535 -9.94 8.61 4.72
CA SER A 535 -11.34 8.91 4.42
C SER A 535 -12.19 7.65 4.29
N ILE A 536 -11.66 6.57 3.68
CA ILE A 536 -12.34 5.26 3.57
C ILE A 536 -12.42 4.57 4.95
N LEU A 537 -11.37 4.61 5.76
CA LEU A 537 -11.38 4.05 7.12
C LEU A 537 -12.43 4.74 7.99
N ASN A 538 -12.51 6.06 7.95
CA ASN A 538 -13.55 6.83 8.63
C ASN A 538 -14.97 6.49 8.12
N LEU A 539 -15.13 6.31 6.80
CA LEU A 539 -16.37 5.88 6.19
C LEU A 539 -16.81 4.51 6.72
N LEU A 540 -15.91 3.52 6.71
CA LEU A 540 -16.19 2.17 7.20
C LEU A 540 -16.58 2.18 8.68
N ASN A 541 -15.86 2.95 9.51
CA ASN A 541 -16.17 3.10 10.93
C ASN A 541 -17.57 3.69 11.15
N ARG A 542 -17.93 4.73 10.37
CA ARG A 542 -19.26 5.33 10.42
C ARG A 542 -20.35 4.34 10.00
N LEU A 543 -20.20 3.69 8.84
CA LEU A 543 -21.19 2.72 8.34
C LEU A 543 -21.35 1.54 9.30
N GLN A 544 -20.24 1.07 9.91
CA GLN A 544 -20.27 0.04 10.93
C GLN A 544 -21.12 0.47 12.14
N THR A 545 -20.95 1.71 12.59
CA THR A 545 -21.67 2.25 13.75
C THR A 545 -23.15 2.46 13.44
N GLU A 546 -23.47 3.05 12.28
CA GLU A 546 -24.84 3.36 11.86
C GLU A 546 -25.69 2.10 11.63
N HIS A 547 -25.09 1.03 11.08
CA HIS A 547 -25.79 -0.20 10.73
C HIS A 547 -25.60 -1.37 11.72
N GLY A 548 -24.69 -1.24 12.68
CA GLY A 548 -24.35 -2.34 13.59
C GLY A 548 -23.66 -3.53 12.89
N THR A 549 -23.06 -3.30 11.73
CA THR A 549 -22.42 -4.32 10.89
C THR A 549 -21.11 -4.80 11.50
N SER A 550 -20.86 -6.11 11.47
CA SER A 550 -19.56 -6.70 11.80
C SER A 550 -18.63 -6.65 10.59
N LEU A 551 -17.31 -6.55 10.81
CA LEU A 551 -16.36 -6.49 9.72
C LEU A 551 -15.26 -7.56 9.87
N LEU A 552 -14.90 -8.24 8.77
CA LEU A 552 -13.61 -8.92 8.62
C LEU A 552 -12.75 -8.06 7.70
N PHE A 553 -11.75 -7.40 8.28
CA PHE A 553 -10.89 -6.44 7.55
C PHE A 553 -9.53 -7.07 7.25
N ILE A 554 -9.23 -7.30 5.98
CA ILE A 554 -7.99 -7.89 5.51
C ILE A 554 -7.10 -6.78 4.97
N SER A 555 -5.83 -6.74 5.41
CA SER A 555 -4.79 -5.87 4.87
C SER A 555 -3.40 -6.47 5.11
N HIS A 556 -2.42 -6.02 4.36
CA HIS A 556 -1.01 -6.27 4.64
C HIS A 556 -0.40 -5.19 5.55
N ASP A 557 -1.08 -4.06 5.76
CA ASP A 557 -0.64 -2.99 6.66
C ASP A 557 -1.22 -3.19 8.07
N ILE A 558 -0.35 -3.63 8.99
CA ILE A 558 -0.72 -3.92 10.37
C ILE A 558 -1.09 -2.64 11.16
N SER A 559 -0.60 -1.44 10.74
CA SER A 559 -0.95 -0.17 11.37
C SER A 559 -2.41 0.17 11.11
N VAL A 560 -2.85 0.00 9.85
CA VAL A 560 -4.24 0.20 9.42
C VAL A 560 -5.17 -0.79 10.11
N VAL A 561 -4.75 -2.06 10.16
CA VAL A 561 -5.54 -3.12 10.82
C VAL A 561 -5.62 -2.86 12.32
N GLY A 562 -4.51 -2.51 12.97
CA GLY A 562 -4.48 -2.18 14.40
C GLY A 562 -5.38 -0.99 14.75
N TYR A 563 -5.44 0.02 13.87
CA TYR A 563 -6.32 1.17 14.05
C TYR A 563 -7.81 0.82 13.97
N LEU A 564 -8.21 0.00 12.96
CA LEU A 564 -9.63 -0.24 12.66
C LEU A 564 -10.23 -1.39 13.48
N SER A 565 -9.43 -2.35 13.95
CA SER A 565 -9.90 -3.62 14.50
C SER A 565 -9.96 -3.63 16.01
N GLU A 566 -10.85 -4.43 16.59
CA GLU A 566 -10.86 -4.79 18.01
C GLU A 566 -9.96 -6.00 18.29
N THR A 567 -9.94 -6.95 17.36
CA THR A 567 -9.11 -8.16 17.44
C THR A 567 -8.32 -8.31 16.15
N VAL A 568 -7.05 -8.72 16.23
CA VAL A 568 -6.18 -8.93 15.08
C VAL A 568 -5.66 -10.36 15.05
N GLY A 569 -5.85 -11.03 13.92
CA GLY A 569 -5.26 -12.33 13.60
C GLY A 569 -4.09 -12.18 12.62
N VAL A 570 -2.99 -12.87 12.90
CA VAL A 570 -1.79 -12.90 12.05
C VAL A 570 -1.71 -14.24 11.35
N LEU A 571 -1.79 -14.24 10.00
CA LEU A 571 -1.85 -15.43 9.16
C LEU A 571 -0.52 -15.66 8.43
N TYR A 572 0.00 -16.89 8.48
CA TYR A 572 1.19 -17.32 7.76
C TYR A 572 0.99 -18.71 7.15
N LEU A 573 1.24 -18.87 5.84
CA LEU A 573 1.06 -20.14 5.11
C LEU A 573 -0.27 -20.86 5.43
N GLY A 574 -1.36 -20.12 5.44
CA GLY A 574 -2.70 -20.64 5.68
C GLY A 574 -3.04 -20.92 7.13
N GLN A 575 -2.14 -20.69 8.09
CA GLN A 575 -2.35 -20.95 9.50
C GLN A 575 -2.28 -19.66 10.33
N LEU A 576 -3.08 -19.57 11.40
CA LEU A 576 -2.99 -18.47 12.36
C LEU A 576 -1.77 -18.68 13.26
N MET A 577 -0.91 -17.66 13.35
CA MET A 577 0.25 -17.64 14.23
C MET A 577 -0.01 -16.89 15.53
N GLU A 578 -0.85 -15.87 15.47
CA GLU A 578 -1.20 -15.04 16.63
C GLU A 578 -2.63 -14.53 16.50
N LEU A 579 -3.32 -14.40 17.63
CA LEU A 579 -4.60 -13.71 17.76
C LEU A 579 -4.53 -12.83 18.99
N ALA A 580 -4.70 -11.51 18.81
CA ALA A 580 -4.51 -10.54 19.88
C ALA A 580 -5.60 -9.47 19.89
N PRO A 581 -6.04 -8.97 21.06
CA PRO A 581 -6.72 -7.70 21.16
C PRO A 581 -5.84 -6.60 20.54
N SER A 582 -6.43 -5.71 19.74
CA SER A 582 -5.70 -4.66 19.02
C SER A 582 -4.86 -3.77 19.95
N GLU A 583 -5.39 -3.43 21.13
CA GLU A 583 -4.70 -2.64 22.15
C GLU A 583 -3.42 -3.30 22.69
N ASN A 584 -3.31 -4.63 22.63
CA ASN A 584 -2.17 -5.38 23.11
C ASN A 584 -1.25 -5.89 21.96
N LEU A 585 -1.65 -5.68 20.70
CA LEU A 585 -0.91 -6.19 19.54
C LEU A 585 0.53 -5.64 19.48
N PHE A 586 0.71 -4.40 19.89
CA PHE A 586 1.96 -3.67 19.78
C PHE A 586 2.89 -3.80 21.00
N ASP A 587 2.49 -4.59 21.99
CA ASP A 587 3.27 -4.89 23.19
C ASP A 587 3.72 -6.35 23.22
N PRO A 588 4.95 -6.67 23.72
CA PRO A 588 5.37 -8.06 23.87
C PRO A 588 4.49 -8.80 24.90
N PRO A 589 4.35 -10.12 24.77
CA PRO A 589 5.05 -11.02 23.86
C PRO A 589 4.42 -11.08 22.48
N TYR A 590 5.23 -11.35 21.45
CA TYR A 590 4.78 -11.56 20.08
C TYR A 590 5.11 -12.98 19.62
N HIS A 591 4.34 -13.51 18.67
CA HIS A 591 4.86 -14.57 17.84
C HIS A 591 6.10 -14.05 17.06
N PRO A 592 7.19 -14.81 16.88
CA PRO A 592 8.38 -14.32 16.18
C PRO A 592 8.12 -13.78 14.76
N TYR A 593 7.07 -14.23 14.10
CA TYR A 593 6.61 -13.68 12.82
C TYR A 593 5.95 -12.31 12.99
N THR A 594 5.09 -12.13 14.00
CA THR A 594 4.48 -10.83 14.33
C THR A 594 5.55 -9.81 14.71
N GLU A 595 6.56 -10.21 15.48
CA GLU A 595 7.72 -9.38 15.83
C GLU A 595 8.42 -8.86 14.54
N ALA A 596 8.64 -9.75 13.57
CA ALA A 596 9.25 -9.37 12.29
C ALA A 596 8.36 -8.44 11.48
N LEU A 597 7.04 -8.69 11.38
CA LEU A 597 6.08 -7.83 10.70
C LEU A 597 6.06 -6.42 11.32
N LEU A 598 6.00 -6.34 12.64
CA LEU A 598 6.00 -5.07 13.36
C LEU A 598 7.32 -4.32 13.14
N SER A 599 8.46 -5.00 13.20
CA SER A 599 9.77 -4.39 12.97
C SER A 599 9.99 -3.90 11.52
N ALA A 600 9.17 -4.35 10.59
CA ALA A 600 9.23 -3.94 9.18
C ALA A 600 8.47 -2.63 8.88
N ILE A 601 7.58 -2.18 9.78
CA ILE A 601 6.73 -0.99 9.55
C ILE A 601 7.58 0.28 9.53
N PRO A 602 7.51 1.08 8.44
CA PRO A 602 8.21 2.36 8.41
C PRO A 602 7.54 3.37 9.34
N LEU A 603 8.28 3.88 10.32
CA LEU A 603 7.78 4.87 11.28
C LEU A 603 7.76 6.28 10.68
N LEU A 604 6.74 7.06 11.01
CA LEU A 604 6.63 8.48 10.63
C LEU A 604 7.62 9.39 11.37
N ASP A 605 8.26 8.91 12.43
CA ASP A 605 9.26 9.67 13.17
C ASP A 605 10.61 9.63 12.44
N PRO A 606 11.12 10.75 11.90
CA PRO A 606 12.38 10.79 11.17
C PRO A 606 13.61 10.55 12.06
N LYS A 607 13.45 10.60 13.41
CA LYS A 607 14.49 10.34 14.41
C LYS A 607 14.48 8.90 14.89
N ALA A 608 13.42 8.15 14.60
CA ALA A 608 13.31 6.78 15.07
C ALA A 608 14.40 5.89 14.45
N THR A 609 15.20 5.27 15.28
CA THR A 609 16.09 4.17 14.90
C THR A 609 15.38 2.86 15.25
N GLN A 610 15.09 2.06 14.23
CA GLN A 610 14.40 0.79 14.40
C GLN A 610 15.36 -0.36 14.07
N GLU A 611 15.58 -1.26 15.02
CA GLU A 611 16.26 -2.52 14.75
C GLU A 611 15.28 -3.47 14.06
N ARG A 612 15.51 -3.71 12.78
CA ARG A 612 14.66 -4.61 12.00
C ARG A 612 15.03 -6.07 12.20
N VAL A 613 14.04 -6.88 12.49
CA VAL A 613 14.17 -8.34 12.53
C VAL A 613 14.22 -8.86 11.10
N ARG A 614 15.42 -9.22 10.62
CA ARG A 614 15.61 -9.74 9.26
C ARG A 614 15.23 -11.20 9.18
N LEU A 615 14.19 -11.50 8.38
CA LEU A 615 13.80 -12.87 8.07
C LEU A 615 14.76 -13.49 7.04
N ARG A 616 15.17 -14.73 7.25
CA ARG A 616 16.04 -15.46 6.33
C ARG A 616 15.23 -16.21 5.28
N GLY A 617 15.69 -16.19 4.03
CA GLY A 617 15.06 -16.91 2.94
C GLY A 617 13.72 -16.33 2.46
N GLY A 618 13.12 -16.97 1.46
CA GLY A 618 11.79 -16.65 0.94
C GLY A 618 10.68 -17.38 1.69
N ILE A 619 9.43 -17.04 1.38
CA ILE A 619 8.26 -17.78 1.86
C ILE A 619 8.34 -19.22 1.29
N PRO A 620 8.22 -20.26 2.13
CA PRO A 620 8.17 -21.64 1.66
C PRO A 620 6.98 -21.91 0.72
N SER A 621 7.12 -22.93 -0.10
CA SER A 621 6.03 -23.31 -1.02
C SER A 621 4.83 -23.85 -0.25
N SER A 622 3.64 -23.34 -0.55
CA SER A 622 2.38 -23.89 -0.02
C SER A 622 2.01 -25.26 -0.62
N LEU A 623 2.74 -25.73 -1.63
CA LEU A 623 2.63 -27.10 -2.16
C LEU A 623 3.27 -28.12 -1.22
N GLU A 624 4.39 -27.76 -0.61
CA GLU A 624 5.16 -28.56 0.34
C GLU A 624 5.45 -27.72 1.58
N PRO A 625 4.41 -27.49 2.42
CA PRO A 625 4.60 -26.66 3.62
C PRO A 625 5.57 -27.33 4.59
N PRO A 626 6.38 -26.56 5.33
CA PRO A 626 7.27 -27.10 6.35
C PRO A 626 6.53 -27.95 7.39
N SER A 627 7.15 -29.04 7.85
CA SER A 627 6.64 -29.85 8.96
C SER A 627 6.71 -29.10 10.28
N GLY A 628 5.96 -29.50 11.30
CA GLY A 628 5.96 -28.90 12.63
C GLY A 628 5.46 -27.45 12.62
N CYS A 629 6.27 -26.50 13.07
CA CYS A 629 5.96 -25.08 12.99
C CYS A 629 6.13 -24.56 11.56
N PRO A 630 5.12 -24.00 10.90
CA PRO A 630 5.24 -23.56 9.50
C PRO A 630 6.24 -22.42 9.31
N PHE A 631 6.57 -21.68 10.38
CA PHE A 631 7.50 -20.56 10.35
C PHE A 631 8.96 -20.95 10.67
N HIS A 632 9.25 -22.20 11.08
CA HIS A 632 10.58 -22.59 11.59
C HIS A 632 11.73 -22.28 10.61
N THR A 633 11.53 -22.38 9.31
CA THR A 633 12.55 -22.14 8.28
C THR A 633 13.02 -20.68 8.20
N ARG A 634 12.19 -19.76 8.70
CA ARG A 634 12.46 -18.31 8.69
C ARG A 634 12.56 -17.71 10.11
N CYS A 635 12.32 -18.53 11.14
CA CYS A 635 12.18 -18.06 12.52
C CYS A 635 13.54 -17.55 13.07
N PRO A 636 13.63 -16.28 13.49
CA PRO A 636 14.86 -15.74 14.09
C PRO A 636 15.11 -16.33 15.50
N ARG A 637 14.07 -16.94 16.13
CA ARG A 637 14.10 -17.55 17.45
C ARG A 637 13.95 -19.06 17.39
N PHE A 638 14.51 -19.71 16.37
CA PHE A 638 14.44 -21.16 16.18
C PHE A 638 15.12 -21.91 17.33
N ILE A 639 14.42 -22.84 17.99
CA ILE A 639 14.88 -23.58 19.19
C ILE A 639 15.23 -25.05 18.92
N GLY A 640 15.38 -25.45 17.65
CA GLY A 640 15.83 -26.80 17.29
C GLY A 640 14.72 -27.74 16.82
N ASP A 641 14.99 -29.04 16.93
CA ASP A 641 14.19 -30.10 16.28
C ASP A 641 12.70 -30.11 16.65
N ILE A 642 12.34 -29.66 17.84
CA ILE A 642 10.95 -29.56 18.25
C ILE A 642 10.11 -28.69 17.30
N CYS A 643 10.73 -27.62 16.74
CA CYS A 643 10.05 -26.75 15.76
C CYS A 643 9.88 -27.44 14.38
N ILE A 644 10.73 -28.44 14.07
CA ILE A 644 10.67 -29.19 12.80
C ILE A 644 9.70 -30.35 12.91
N GLU A 645 9.71 -31.06 14.04
CA GLU A 645 9.03 -32.33 14.20
C GLU A 645 7.62 -32.22 14.75
N GLN A 646 7.35 -31.20 15.58
CA GLN A 646 6.10 -31.07 16.31
C GLN A 646 5.33 -29.81 15.96
N THR A 647 4.01 -29.91 15.92
CA THR A 647 3.11 -28.77 15.78
C THR A 647 3.10 -27.96 17.07
N PRO A 648 3.30 -26.63 17.02
CA PRO A 648 3.28 -25.79 18.23
C PRO A 648 1.95 -25.83 18.97
N PRO A 649 1.96 -25.72 20.30
CA PRO A 649 0.74 -25.50 21.07
C PRO A 649 0.30 -24.03 20.97
N TRP A 650 -1.02 -23.81 21.08
CA TRP A 650 -1.55 -22.49 21.39
C TRP A 650 -1.29 -22.16 22.86
N GLN A 651 -0.73 -20.99 23.12
CA GLN A 651 -0.51 -20.46 24.46
C GLN A 651 -1.24 -19.12 24.59
N GLU A 652 -1.81 -18.86 25.75
CA GLU A 652 -2.53 -17.61 26.03
C GLU A 652 -1.83 -16.85 27.17
N ASP A 653 -1.70 -15.55 27.01
CA ASP A 653 -1.17 -14.67 28.04
C ASP A 653 -2.31 -14.04 28.88
N LYS A 654 -1.93 -13.27 29.92
CA LYS A 654 -2.88 -12.60 30.81
C LYS A 654 -3.70 -11.49 30.14
N THR A 655 -3.30 -11.05 28.94
CA THR A 655 -3.97 -9.97 28.19
C THR A 655 -4.97 -10.52 27.17
N GLY A 656 -5.16 -11.84 27.10
CA GLY A 656 -6.01 -12.51 26.12
C GLY A 656 -5.33 -12.70 24.74
N LYS A 657 -4.02 -12.44 24.65
CA LYS A 657 -3.23 -12.69 23.47
C LYS A 657 -2.92 -14.19 23.36
N ARG A 658 -3.20 -14.79 22.20
CA ARG A 658 -2.94 -16.19 21.89
C ARG A 658 -1.84 -16.32 20.86
N ILE A 659 -0.83 -17.14 21.15
CA ILE A 659 0.38 -17.30 20.36
C ILE A 659 0.60 -18.78 20.03
N PHE A 660 0.82 -19.10 18.75
CA PHE A 660 1.06 -20.45 18.25
C PHE A 660 2.58 -20.70 18.15
N CYS A 661 3.23 -21.01 19.27
CA CYS A 661 4.69 -21.13 19.36
C CYS A 661 5.10 -22.18 20.39
N HIS A 662 6.27 -22.82 20.21
CA HIS A 662 6.87 -23.72 21.21
C HIS A 662 7.56 -22.96 22.35
N ILE A 663 8.06 -21.75 22.11
CA ILE A 663 8.69 -20.93 23.14
C ILE A 663 7.62 -20.48 24.14
N PRO A 664 7.81 -20.70 25.46
CA PRO A 664 6.86 -20.22 26.46
C PRO A 664 6.62 -18.71 26.36
N VAL A 665 5.37 -18.28 26.52
CA VAL A 665 4.97 -16.86 26.48
C VAL A 665 5.76 -16.00 27.47
N SER A 666 6.12 -16.57 28.66
CA SER A 666 6.97 -15.91 29.66
C SER A 666 8.38 -15.61 29.14
N ASP A 667 8.93 -16.54 28.35
CA ASP A 667 10.27 -16.41 27.81
C ASP A 667 10.30 -15.45 26.61
N LEU A 668 9.29 -15.52 25.74
CA LEU A 668 9.10 -14.52 24.67
C LEU A 668 9.02 -13.11 25.26
N ARG A 669 8.23 -12.90 26.33
CA ARG A 669 8.11 -11.60 27.01
C ARG A 669 9.43 -11.09 27.58
N ARG A 670 10.28 -11.98 28.10
CA ARG A 670 11.59 -11.63 28.67
C ARG A 670 12.62 -11.28 27.60
N GLU A 671 12.55 -11.98 26.46
CA GLU A 671 13.56 -11.87 25.38
C GLU A 671 13.22 -10.79 24.34
N GLN A 672 11.95 -10.45 24.21
CA GLN A 672 11.49 -9.44 23.26
C GLN A 672 11.37 -8.09 23.95
N GLY A 673 12.07 -7.08 23.43
CA GLY A 673 11.85 -5.69 23.79
C GLY A 673 10.62 -5.11 23.09
N GLN A 674 10.21 -3.91 23.48
CA GLN A 674 9.29 -3.14 22.66
C GLN A 674 9.96 -2.82 21.30
N VAL A 675 9.32 -3.22 20.20
CA VAL A 675 9.84 -3.00 18.86
C VAL A 675 9.89 -1.51 18.52
N PHE A 676 9.10 -0.68 19.25
CA PHE A 676 9.10 0.79 19.10
C PHE A 676 8.75 1.50 20.41
N ALA A 677 9.28 2.72 20.59
CA ALA A 677 8.73 3.66 21.55
C ALA A 677 7.47 4.30 20.93
N MET A 678 6.28 3.97 21.45
CA MET A 678 5.04 4.59 20.98
C MET A 678 5.01 6.06 21.38
N ARG A 679 4.99 6.98 20.39
CA ARG A 679 4.60 8.39 20.61
C ARG A 679 3.13 8.54 20.24
N LYS A 680 2.28 8.75 21.24
CA LYS A 680 0.89 9.19 21.02
C LYS A 680 0.90 10.63 20.47
N ARG A 681 -0.11 10.99 19.68
CA ARG A 681 -0.34 12.39 19.28
C ARG A 681 -0.55 13.22 20.56
N GLU A 682 0.23 14.29 20.72
CA GLU A 682 -0.02 15.33 21.74
C GLU A 682 -1.17 16.22 21.30
#